data_8d134b62603fc207c4de54dd8a364eaf
#
_entry.id   8d134b62603fc207c4de54dd8a364eaf
#
_cell.length_a   1.000
_cell.length_b   1.000
_cell.length_c   1.000
_cell.angle_alpha   90.00
_cell.angle_beta   90.00
_cell.angle_gamma   90.00
#
_symmetry.space_group_name_H-M   'P 1'
#
loop_
_entity.id
_entity.type
_entity.pdbx_description
1 polymer ?
#
loop_
_entity_poly.entity_id
_entity_poly.type
_entity_poly.pdbx_seq_one_letter_code
_entity_poly.pdbx_strand_id
1 'polypeptide(L)'
;MFSFCYEAFNISSSQEGVLPGRSGCGLLHQETEETGMGLKRQKRCKGYGAEVDNSGDLISPCDCPSFTLPTYLEARTYFDMAQSISSLTEQWLQWDQDPATRVEIEQLRDSNATEELEKRLRNRIEFGTAGLRGRMAAGFSCMNSLIVIQASQGLAKFIRDKRSEIASNGVVIGHDARHNSAKFAALAANAFIAQRIPVWFFNEEGPTPMVAFGVNYFGAAAGIMVTASHTADKTSRSYSSNGAQINRPEDGEIAQSIQENLEPWPTAWAELQPGEFLRADSYQELLPHYSSQVAKYTKSTVADWQPPRPFVYTPLHGVGGLVLPNLCRSLGINEFSSVGAQEKPDPDFPTVKFPNPEEAGALDLAIETADQEGKTLIIANDPDADRFAVAEKVDGKWHTLTGNHLGVLLASHILDSFDASKNWSHIAVLTTTVSSGMLGKMAAAKGIHFAETLTGFKWMANVARDLEKEGKTVPFAYEEALGYMFPSVCYDKDGITAAAVFLAAEAKWRAQGLTAYAKLQQLFGEFGHHETLNNYFRSPNPQLTSTLFQGIRGSPGLANMQFGRFKVLRWRDLTEGYDSSTPDNKPDLPQDPTSQMITMWLDGGVRFTFRGSGTEPKVKFYIESCGDSREDAVKAVCDAFLTIREEWVQRFTPSMTYSKQLSTSSGDILNVE
;
A
#
# COMPACT_ATOMS: atom_id res chain seq x y z
N MET A 1 33.04 2.32 -29.46
CA MET A 1 32.47 1.14 -28.78
C MET A 1 30.94 1.22 -28.69
N PHE A 2 30.37 2.36 -28.44
CA PHE A 2 28.92 2.53 -28.30
C PHE A 2 28.13 2.56 -29.63
N SER A 3 28.74 2.88 -30.75
CA SER A 3 28.09 2.89 -32.07
C SER A 3 27.80 1.48 -32.64
N PHE A 4 28.51 0.47 -32.17
CA PHE A 4 28.35 -0.91 -32.67
C PHE A 4 27.19 -1.68 -32.02
N CYS A 5 26.74 -1.28 -30.84
CA CYS A 5 25.58 -1.92 -30.20
C CYS A 5 24.23 -1.49 -30.79
N TYR A 6 24.17 -0.30 -31.42
CA TYR A 6 22.92 0.21 -31.99
C TYR A 6 22.53 -0.48 -33.32
N GLU A 7 23.51 -0.91 -34.11
CA GLU A 7 23.24 -1.63 -35.36
C GLU A 7 22.87 -3.12 -35.16
N ALA A 8 23.27 -3.72 -34.05
CA ALA A 8 22.95 -5.13 -33.77
C ALA A 8 21.46 -5.36 -33.37
N PHE A 9 20.75 -4.31 -32.91
CA PHE A 9 19.35 -4.40 -32.49
C PHE A 9 18.33 -4.16 -33.62
N ASN A 10 18.74 -3.62 -34.75
CA ASN A 10 17.83 -3.32 -35.88
C ASN A 10 17.71 -4.44 -36.93
N ILE A 11 18.29 -5.64 -36.71
CA ILE A 11 18.29 -6.73 -37.70
C ILE A 11 17.41 -7.93 -37.27
N SER A 12 16.41 -7.76 -36.44
CA SER A 12 15.50 -8.86 -36.08
C SER A 12 14.06 -8.66 -36.57
N SER A 13 13.87 -8.18 -37.79
CA SER A 13 12.58 -8.36 -38.44
C SER A 13 12.74 -8.44 -39.95
N SER A 14 13.03 -9.64 -40.47
CA SER A 14 12.44 -10.23 -41.67
C SER A 14 13.24 -11.42 -42.20
N GLN A 15 12.51 -12.49 -42.38
CA GLN A 15 12.65 -13.57 -43.35
C GLN A 15 13.52 -14.81 -43.02
N GLU A 16 12.80 -15.91 -43.08
CA GLU A 16 13.26 -17.31 -43.20
C GLU A 16 14.26 -17.56 -44.31
N GLY A 17 15.18 -18.48 -44.05
CA GLY A 17 15.91 -19.10 -45.16
C GLY A 17 17.28 -19.66 -44.81
N VAL A 18 17.29 -20.98 -44.49
CA VAL A 18 18.35 -21.93 -44.81
C VAL A 18 19.81 -21.66 -44.36
N LEU A 19 20.27 -22.47 -43.40
CA LEU A 19 21.70 -22.71 -43.09
C LEU A 19 22.49 -23.27 -44.28
N PRO A 20 23.82 -22.98 -44.41
CA PRO A 20 24.79 -23.76 -43.67
C PRO A 20 26.07 -23.01 -43.21
N GLY A 21 26.52 -23.40 -42.07
CA GLY A 21 27.90 -23.66 -41.65
C GLY A 21 29.05 -22.68 -41.89
N ARG A 22 29.76 -22.47 -40.77
CA ARG A 22 31.18 -22.20 -40.53
C ARG A 22 31.58 -20.82 -40.00
N SER A 23 31.95 -20.86 -38.73
CA SER A 23 33.23 -20.41 -38.14
C SER A 23 33.80 -19.05 -38.51
N GLY A 24 34.09 -18.26 -37.51
CA GLY A 24 35.13 -17.25 -37.54
C GLY A 24 34.90 -16.03 -36.67
N CYS A 25 35.21 -16.12 -35.41
CA CYS A 25 35.37 -14.94 -34.55
C CYS A 25 36.76 -14.35 -34.80
N GLY A 26 36.87 -13.30 -35.62
CA GLY A 26 38.10 -12.57 -35.86
C GLY A 26 38.24 -11.41 -34.89
N LEU A 27 39.26 -11.47 -34.04
CA LEU A 27 39.70 -10.37 -33.21
C LEU A 27 40.58 -9.40 -34.04
N LEU A 28 40.19 -8.15 -34.15
CA LEU A 28 41.02 -7.05 -34.62
C LEU A 28 41.84 -6.49 -33.46
N HIS A 29 43.16 -6.50 -33.63
CA HIS A 29 44.13 -5.79 -32.80
C HIS A 29 44.12 -4.30 -33.13
N GLN A 30 44.10 -3.44 -32.13
CA GLN A 30 44.69 -2.10 -32.18
C GLN A 30 45.63 -1.91 -31.00
N GLU A 31 46.88 -1.62 -31.33
CA GLU A 31 47.90 -1.15 -30.39
C GLU A 31 47.65 0.30 -30.04
N THR A 32 47.68 0.64 -28.75
CA THR A 32 47.81 2.03 -28.30
C THR A 32 49.02 2.12 -27.38
N GLU A 33 49.85 3.08 -27.70
CA GLU A 33 51.09 3.46 -26.96
C GLU A 33 50.80 3.96 -25.55
N GLU A 34 51.73 3.67 -24.67
CA GLU A 34 51.73 3.99 -23.26
C GLU A 34 52.00 5.49 -22.99
N THR A 35 51.20 6.09 -22.11
CA THR A 35 51.73 7.14 -21.20
C THR A 35 51.32 6.80 -19.76
N GLY A 36 52.35 6.72 -18.92
CA GLY A 36 52.30 6.10 -17.62
C GLY A 36 51.41 6.70 -16.56
N MET A 37 50.76 5.87 -15.83
CA MET A 37 50.62 5.79 -14.37
C MET A 37 49.80 4.56 -13.98
N GLY A 38 50.42 3.74 -13.24
CA GLY A 38 50.06 2.59 -12.43
C GLY A 38 48.66 1.98 -12.54
N LEU A 39 48.53 0.91 -13.31
CA LEU A 39 47.44 -0.04 -13.22
C LEU A 39 47.93 -1.49 -13.18
N LYS A 40 47.42 -2.25 -12.24
CA LYS A 40 47.76 -3.63 -11.97
C LYS A 40 47.52 -4.55 -13.19
N ARG A 41 48.46 -5.43 -13.43
CA ARG A 41 48.50 -6.42 -14.51
C ARG A 41 47.19 -7.25 -14.59
N GLN A 42 46.52 -7.17 -15.72
CA GLN A 42 45.59 -8.21 -16.18
C GLN A 42 46.38 -9.36 -16.86
N LYS A 43 46.07 -10.61 -16.47
CA LYS A 43 46.61 -11.80 -17.09
C LYS A 43 45.98 -12.00 -18.48
N ARG A 44 46.81 -12.16 -19.49
CA ARG A 44 46.42 -12.58 -20.85
C ARG A 44 45.94 -14.02 -20.83
N CYS A 45 44.76 -14.29 -21.38
CA CYS A 45 44.37 -15.65 -21.78
C CYS A 45 44.86 -15.90 -23.21
N LYS A 46 45.71 -16.91 -23.39
CA LYS A 46 46.05 -17.47 -24.70
C LYS A 46 44.97 -18.48 -25.07
N GLY A 47 44.60 -18.53 -26.36
CA GLY A 47 43.58 -19.41 -26.89
C GLY A 47 43.86 -20.88 -26.60
N TYR A 48 42.83 -21.61 -26.28
CA TYR A 48 42.86 -23.06 -26.05
C TYR A 48 42.24 -23.78 -27.24
N GLY A 49 43.02 -24.68 -27.81
CA GLY A 49 42.53 -25.78 -28.64
C GLY A 49 41.97 -26.87 -27.73
N ALA A 50 40.89 -27.50 -28.14
CA ALA A 50 40.32 -28.63 -27.42
C ALA A 50 41.32 -29.83 -27.51
N GLU A 51 41.75 -30.34 -26.36
CA GLU A 51 42.46 -31.60 -26.26
C GLU A 51 41.46 -32.73 -25.96
N VAL A 52 41.52 -33.79 -26.73
CA VAL A 52 40.83 -35.06 -26.46
C VAL A 52 41.83 -36.04 -25.86
N ASP A 53 41.39 -36.83 -24.91
CA ASP A 53 42.21 -37.88 -24.33
C ASP A 53 42.35 -39.10 -25.28
N ASN A 54 43.19 -40.04 -24.91
CA ASN A 54 43.47 -41.25 -25.71
C ASN A 54 42.27 -42.21 -25.87
N SER A 55 41.07 -41.86 -25.32
CA SER A 55 39.82 -42.60 -25.45
C SER A 55 38.78 -41.89 -26.33
N GLY A 56 39.03 -40.63 -26.76
CA GLY A 56 38.14 -39.89 -27.66
C GLY A 56 37.05 -39.09 -26.97
N ASP A 57 37.12 -38.94 -25.64
CA ASP A 57 36.15 -38.17 -24.85
C ASP A 57 36.60 -36.73 -24.59
N LEU A 58 35.69 -35.78 -24.73
CA LEU A 58 35.90 -34.37 -24.45
C LEU A 58 36.05 -34.13 -22.95
N ILE A 59 37.20 -33.60 -22.55
CA ILE A 59 37.41 -33.14 -21.17
C ILE A 59 36.57 -31.89 -20.92
N SER A 60 35.81 -31.93 -19.84
CA SER A 60 34.86 -30.94 -19.39
C SER A 60 35.38 -29.49 -19.45
N PRO A 61 34.57 -28.50 -19.83
CA PRO A 61 35.01 -27.11 -19.92
C PRO A 61 35.23 -26.50 -18.53
N CYS A 62 36.31 -25.73 -18.42
CA CYS A 62 36.57 -24.88 -17.25
C CYS A 62 35.41 -23.96 -16.96
N ASP A 63 35.08 -23.80 -15.67
CA ASP A 63 34.16 -22.79 -15.13
C ASP A 63 34.63 -21.38 -15.52
N CYS A 64 34.11 -20.87 -16.63
CA CYS A 64 34.06 -19.43 -16.88
C CYS A 64 32.79 -18.89 -16.24
N PRO A 65 32.85 -17.84 -15.39
CA PRO A 65 31.64 -17.20 -14.93
C PRO A 65 30.85 -16.72 -16.15
N SER A 66 29.62 -17.20 -16.27
CA SER A 66 28.68 -16.78 -17.30
C SER A 66 28.48 -15.27 -17.19
N PHE A 67 28.95 -14.51 -18.18
CA PHE A 67 28.55 -13.14 -18.39
C PHE A 67 27.06 -13.17 -18.78
N THR A 68 26.17 -12.99 -17.82
CA THR A 68 24.80 -12.59 -18.10
C THR A 68 24.85 -11.18 -18.69
N LEU A 69 24.36 -11.02 -19.91
CA LEU A 69 24.09 -9.69 -20.45
C LEU A 69 23.16 -8.97 -19.48
N PRO A 70 23.45 -7.71 -19.11
CA PRO A 70 22.55 -6.95 -18.25
C PRO A 70 21.15 -6.93 -18.87
N THR A 71 20.14 -7.09 -18.03
CA THR A 71 18.75 -6.95 -18.47
C THR A 71 18.53 -5.56 -19.07
N TYR A 72 17.54 -5.41 -19.93
CA TYR A 72 17.20 -4.11 -20.54
C TYR A 72 17.06 -2.99 -19.50
N LEU A 73 16.52 -3.29 -18.32
CA LEU A 73 16.45 -2.39 -17.19
C LEU A 73 17.83 -1.98 -16.64
N GLU A 74 18.74 -2.93 -16.45
CA GLU A 74 20.09 -2.64 -15.96
C GLU A 74 20.90 -1.83 -16.97
N ALA A 75 20.78 -2.14 -18.27
CA ALA A 75 21.44 -1.38 -19.33
C ALA A 75 20.92 0.07 -19.41
N ARG A 76 19.61 0.28 -19.19
CA ARG A 76 18.98 1.60 -19.19
C ARG A 76 19.32 2.40 -17.93
N THR A 77 19.30 1.77 -16.76
CA THR A 77 19.77 2.40 -15.51
C THR A 77 21.21 2.86 -15.62
N TYR A 78 22.08 2.09 -16.30
CA TYR A 78 23.46 2.50 -16.60
C TYR A 78 23.52 3.69 -17.57
N PHE A 79 22.62 3.76 -18.55
CA PHE A 79 22.52 4.87 -19.50
C PHE A 79 22.01 6.14 -18.81
N ASP A 80 20.99 6.04 -17.96
CA ASP A 80 20.45 7.17 -17.19
C ASP A 80 21.47 7.72 -16.17
N MET A 81 22.29 6.84 -15.56
CA MET A 81 23.42 7.27 -14.69
C MET A 81 24.54 7.95 -15.47
N ALA A 82 24.66 7.72 -16.77
CA ALA A 82 25.67 8.36 -17.61
C ALA A 82 25.23 9.74 -18.15
N GLN A 83 23.93 10.09 -18.10
CA GLN A 83 23.45 11.39 -18.54
C GLN A 83 23.87 12.52 -17.60
N SER A 84 24.28 13.65 -18.16
CA SER A 84 24.55 14.85 -17.35
C SER A 84 23.25 15.42 -16.80
N ILE A 85 23.32 16.09 -15.64
CA ILE A 85 22.14 16.75 -15.06
C ILE A 85 21.57 17.83 -16.01
N SER A 86 22.41 18.48 -16.80
CA SER A 86 21.97 19.42 -17.83
C SER A 86 21.10 18.72 -18.88
N SER A 87 21.51 17.55 -19.36
CA SER A 87 20.74 16.76 -20.32
C SER A 87 19.39 16.31 -19.75
N LEU A 88 19.36 15.87 -18.50
CA LEU A 88 18.10 15.50 -17.81
C LEU A 88 17.19 16.72 -17.63
N THR A 89 17.76 17.89 -17.34
CA THR A 89 17.00 19.15 -17.23
C THR A 89 16.38 19.56 -18.55
N GLU A 90 17.14 19.46 -19.65
CA GLU A 90 16.64 19.74 -21.00
C GLU A 90 15.55 18.76 -21.42
N GLN A 91 15.73 17.45 -21.13
CA GLN A 91 14.73 16.43 -21.39
C GLN A 91 13.44 16.69 -20.62
N TRP A 92 13.52 17.06 -19.34
CA TRP A 92 12.37 17.46 -18.55
C TRP A 92 11.62 18.62 -19.21
N LEU A 93 12.33 19.72 -19.52
CA LEU A 93 11.74 20.92 -20.14
C LEU A 93 11.19 20.67 -21.56
N GLN A 94 11.67 19.65 -22.26
CA GLN A 94 11.12 19.24 -23.54
C GLN A 94 9.78 18.51 -23.38
N TRP A 95 9.64 17.67 -22.35
CA TRP A 95 8.47 16.81 -22.18
C TRP A 95 7.37 17.45 -21.34
N ASP A 96 7.74 18.24 -20.33
CA ASP A 96 6.78 18.87 -19.44
C ASP A 96 6.16 20.12 -20.07
N GLN A 97 4.83 20.19 -20.09
CA GLN A 97 4.07 21.35 -20.57
C GLN A 97 3.32 22.07 -19.45
N ASP A 98 3.42 21.61 -18.19
CA ASP A 98 2.80 22.27 -17.05
C ASP A 98 3.61 23.52 -16.67
N PRO A 99 3.01 24.75 -16.78
CA PRO A 99 3.76 25.99 -16.54
C PRO A 99 4.36 26.06 -15.13
N ALA A 100 3.68 25.53 -14.13
CA ALA A 100 4.13 25.61 -12.73
C ALA A 100 5.41 24.78 -12.51
N THR A 101 5.42 23.53 -12.97
CA THR A 101 6.57 22.63 -12.80
C THR A 101 7.73 22.99 -13.72
N ARG A 102 7.47 23.55 -14.89
CA ARG A 102 8.49 24.11 -15.79
C ARG A 102 9.26 25.26 -15.09
N VAL A 103 8.52 26.25 -14.57
CA VAL A 103 9.10 27.40 -13.86
C VAL A 103 9.94 26.92 -12.66
N GLU A 104 9.48 25.90 -11.93
CA GLU A 104 10.23 25.35 -10.80
C GLU A 104 11.59 24.77 -11.22
N ILE A 105 11.65 23.99 -12.31
CA ILE A 105 12.91 23.43 -12.82
C ILE A 105 13.79 24.53 -13.45
N GLU A 106 13.22 25.49 -14.14
CA GLU A 106 13.97 26.63 -14.70
C GLU A 106 14.64 27.46 -13.57
N GLN A 107 13.92 27.72 -12.49
CA GLN A 107 14.49 28.41 -11.31
C GLN A 107 15.63 27.62 -10.65
N LEU A 108 15.50 26.31 -10.51
CA LEU A 108 16.58 25.46 -9.99
C LEU A 108 17.81 25.46 -10.91
N ARG A 109 17.60 25.41 -12.23
CA ARG A 109 18.68 25.50 -13.22
C ARG A 109 19.38 26.85 -13.14
N ASP A 110 18.63 27.95 -13.18
CA ASP A 110 19.17 29.31 -13.23
C ASP A 110 19.86 29.72 -11.93
N SER A 111 19.44 29.14 -10.79
CA SER A 111 20.12 29.28 -9.49
C SER A 111 21.31 28.33 -9.30
N ASN A 112 21.63 27.48 -10.27
CA ASN A 112 22.65 26.44 -10.19
C ASN A 112 22.45 25.48 -8.99
N ALA A 113 21.20 25.17 -8.63
CA ALA A 113 20.84 24.25 -7.54
C ALA A 113 21.06 22.77 -7.96
N THR A 114 22.30 22.43 -8.32
CA THR A 114 22.66 21.11 -8.91
C THR A 114 22.26 19.95 -8.02
N GLU A 115 22.45 20.05 -6.70
CA GLU A 115 22.10 18.99 -5.75
C GLU A 115 20.58 18.69 -5.75
N GLU A 116 19.75 19.74 -5.76
CA GLU A 116 18.29 19.56 -5.80
C GLU A 116 17.83 19.05 -7.17
N LEU A 117 18.45 19.48 -8.28
CA LEU A 117 18.19 18.93 -9.61
C LEU A 117 18.56 17.43 -9.68
N GLU A 118 19.73 17.04 -9.17
CA GLU A 118 20.15 15.64 -9.07
C GLU A 118 19.12 14.79 -8.31
N LYS A 119 18.68 15.27 -7.15
CA LYS A 119 17.68 14.61 -6.32
C LYS A 119 16.34 14.42 -7.04
N ARG A 120 15.92 15.39 -7.84
CA ARG A 120 14.62 15.40 -8.51
C ARG A 120 14.60 14.73 -9.88
N LEU A 121 15.71 14.78 -10.62
CA LEU A 121 15.76 14.35 -12.02
C LEU A 121 16.55 13.05 -12.24
N ARG A 122 17.47 12.67 -11.33
CA ARG A 122 18.32 11.49 -11.51
C ARG A 122 17.53 10.20 -11.48
N ASN A 123 16.68 10.04 -10.48
CA ASN A 123 15.86 8.86 -10.31
C ASN A 123 14.42 9.13 -10.73
N ARG A 124 13.72 8.10 -11.18
CA ARG A 124 12.29 8.17 -11.44
C ARG A 124 11.50 7.63 -10.24
N ILE A 125 10.31 8.17 -10.05
CA ILE A 125 9.34 7.59 -9.12
C ILE A 125 9.01 6.17 -9.59
N GLU A 126 9.01 5.23 -8.65
CA GLU A 126 8.70 3.83 -8.94
C GLU A 126 7.19 3.61 -8.97
N PHE A 127 6.73 2.87 -9.98
CA PHE A 127 5.40 2.30 -9.98
C PHE A 127 5.44 1.02 -9.15
N GLY A 128 4.76 1.02 -8.03
CA GLY A 128 4.84 -0.06 -7.05
C GLY A 128 3.47 -0.43 -6.48
N THR A 129 3.51 -1.01 -5.34
CA THR A 129 2.45 -1.73 -4.64
C THR A 129 1.17 -0.94 -4.31
N ALA A 130 1.15 0.36 -4.51
CA ALA A 130 -0.03 1.21 -4.34
C ALA A 130 -0.20 2.15 -5.54
N GLY A 131 0.32 1.75 -6.72
CA GLY A 131 0.44 2.62 -7.86
C GLY A 131 1.62 3.58 -7.73
N LEU A 132 1.41 4.87 -7.94
CA LEU A 132 2.42 5.92 -7.76
C LEU A 132 2.22 6.63 -6.43
N ARG A 133 3.30 6.92 -5.74
CA ARG A 133 3.28 7.77 -4.53
C ARG A 133 4.53 8.62 -4.45
N GLY A 134 4.39 9.93 -4.30
CA GLY A 134 5.50 10.84 -4.16
C GLY A 134 5.11 12.25 -3.81
N ARG A 135 6.13 13.04 -3.41
CA ARG A 135 6.00 14.47 -3.10
C ARG A 135 5.49 15.24 -4.33
N MET A 136 4.55 16.15 -4.10
CA MET A 136 4.09 17.10 -5.13
C MET A 136 5.19 18.12 -5.43
N ALA A 137 5.89 17.96 -6.56
CA ALA A 137 6.94 18.87 -7.04
C ALA A 137 7.30 18.53 -8.50
N ALA A 138 8.04 19.43 -9.15
CA ALA A 138 8.65 19.16 -10.44
C ALA A 138 9.79 18.13 -10.30
N GLY A 139 9.95 17.26 -11.28
CA GLY A 139 11.01 16.26 -11.35
C GLY A 139 10.54 14.82 -11.54
N PHE A 140 11.39 13.98 -12.11
CA PHE A 140 11.09 12.57 -12.39
C PHE A 140 10.88 11.72 -11.14
N SER A 141 11.44 12.11 -10.00
CA SER A 141 11.26 11.43 -8.71
C SER A 141 10.04 11.92 -7.92
N CYS A 142 9.29 12.88 -8.46
CA CYS A 142 8.19 13.55 -7.78
C CYS A 142 6.85 13.26 -8.48
N MET A 143 5.74 13.55 -7.80
CA MET A 143 4.41 13.43 -8.36
C MET A 143 4.00 14.75 -9.04
N ASN A 144 3.67 14.70 -10.33
CA ASN A 144 3.30 15.85 -11.17
C ASN A 144 2.58 15.40 -12.44
N SER A 145 2.14 16.36 -13.24
CA SER A 145 1.39 16.11 -14.49
C SER A 145 2.13 15.19 -15.46
N LEU A 146 3.43 15.41 -15.68
CA LEU A 146 4.23 14.60 -16.61
C LEU A 146 4.31 13.14 -16.16
N ILE A 147 4.55 12.91 -14.89
CA ILE A 147 4.65 11.55 -14.32
C ILE A 147 3.31 10.80 -14.41
N VAL A 148 2.19 11.49 -14.16
CA VAL A 148 0.85 10.90 -14.33
C VAL A 148 0.61 10.49 -15.76
N ILE A 149 0.97 11.36 -16.74
CA ILE A 149 0.87 11.04 -18.16
C ILE A 149 1.69 9.78 -18.49
N GLN A 150 2.96 9.75 -18.11
CA GLN A 150 3.88 8.64 -18.38
C GLN A 150 3.38 7.32 -17.81
N ALA A 151 2.93 7.33 -16.55
CA ALA A 151 2.38 6.14 -15.92
C ALA A 151 1.09 5.66 -16.59
N SER A 152 0.20 6.59 -16.95
CA SER A 152 -1.06 6.26 -17.60
C SER A 152 -0.85 5.74 -19.02
N GLN A 153 0.13 6.29 -19.76
CA GLN A 153 0.53 5.78 -21.08
C GLN A 153 1.04 4.34 -21.00
N GLY A 154 1.92 4.05 -20.03
CA GLY A 154 2.43 2.71 -19.81
C GLY A 154 1.34 1.72 -19.46
N LEU A 155 0.41 2.09 -18.55
CA LEU A 155 -0.72 1.23 -18.20
C LEU A 155 -1.69 1.04 -19.40
N ALA A 156 -1.99 2.09 -20.15
CA ALA A 156 -2.85 1.99 -21.34
C ALA A 156 -2.23 1.06 -22.39
N LYS A 157 -0.93 1.17 -22.62
CA LYS A 157 -0.19 0.31 -23.53
C LYS A 157 -0.15 -1.14 -23.04
N PHE A 158 0.10 -1.37 -21.75
CA PHE A 158 0.05 -2.69 -21.14
C PHE A 158 -1.32 -3.36 -21.35
N ILE A 159 -2.42 -2.65 -21.06
CA ILE A 159 -3.78 -3.17 -21.29
C ILE A 159 -3.99 -3.49 -22.77
N ARG A 160 -3.58 -2.62 -23.66
CA ARG A 160 -3.75 -2.80 -25.11
C ARG A 160 -3.00 -4.01 -25.65
N ASP A 161 -1.77 -4.21 -25.19
CA ASP A 161 -0.85 -5.23 -25.71
C ASP A 161 -0.99 -6.58 -25.01
N LYS A 162 -1.27 -6.59 -23.67
CA LYS A 162 -1.27 -7.80 -22.84
C LYS A 162 -2.65 -8.26 -22.40
N ARG A 163 -3.67 -7.38 -22.49
CA ARG A 163 -5.05 -7.63 -22.06
C ARG A 163 -6.07 -7.13 -23.11
N SER A 164 -5.74 -7.30 -24.37
CA SER A 164 -6.56 -6.81 -25.49
C SER A 164 -8.00 -7.34 -25.46
N GLU A 165 -8.23 -8.53 -24.92
CA GLU A 165 -9.53 -9.17 -24.77
C GLU A 165 -10.50 -8.41 -23.85
N ILE A 166 -9.98 -7.70 -22.87
CA ILE A 166 -10.78 -6.89 -21.94
C ILE A 166 -10.59 -5.37 -22.13
N ALA A 167 -9.71 -4.95 -23.04
CA ALA A 167 -9.45 -3.54 -23.29
C ALA A 167 -10.71 -2.76 -23.70
N SER A 168 -11.65 -3.40 -24.42
CA SER A 168 -12.94 -2.84 -24.82
C SER A 168 -13.89 -2.57 -23.66
N ASN A 169 -13.69 -3.20 -22.51
CA ASN A 169 -14.47 -2.97 -21.29
C ASN A 169 -14.12 -1.63 -20.63
N GLY A 170 -12.99 -1.04 -21.02
CA GLY A 170 -12.55 0.27 -20.56
C GLY A 170 -11.85 0.26 -19.21
N VAL A 171 -11.63 1.46 -18.69
CA VAL A 171 -11.00 1.70 -17.38
C VAL A 171 -11.86 2.66 -16.56
N VAL A 172 -11.91 2.47 -15.24
CA VAL A 172 -12.59 3.38 -14.30
C VAL A 172 -11.57 4.38 -13.78
N ILE A 173 -11.85 5.68 -13.92
CA ILE A 173 -10.96 6.73 -13.39
C ILE A 173 -11.75 7.65 -12.48
N GLY A 174 -11.37 7.69 -11.21
CA GLY A 174 -11.94 8.58 -10.19
C GLY A 174 -10.89 9.46 -9.54
N HIS A 175 -11.35 10.47 -8.82
CA HIS A 175 -10.50 11.38 -8.07
C HIS A 175 -11.20 11.89 -6.80
N ASP A 176 -10.38 12.27 -5.81
CA ASP A 176 -10.84 12.98 -4.61
C ASP A 176 -10.81 14.51 -4.80
N ALA A 177 -11.13 15.26 -3.72
CA ALA A 177 -11.21 16.71 -3.73
C ALA A 177 -9.85 17.44 -3.60
N ARG A 178 -8.75 16.75 -3.44
CA ARG A 178 -7.44 17.37 -3.20
C ARG A 178 -6.91 18.12 -4.41
N HIS A 179 -6.04 19.11 -4.19
CA HIS A 179 -5.37 19.85 -5.24
C HIS A 179 -4.80 18.93 -6.34
N ASN A 180 -5.02 19.28 -7.58
CA ASN A 180 -4.61 18.55 -8.78
C ASN A 180 -5.23 17.15 -9.00
N SER A 181 -6.09 16.63 -8.14
CA SER A 181 -6.67 15.30 -8.33
C SER A 181 -7.50 15.21 -9.61
N ALA A 182 -8.41 16.17 -9.85
CA ALA A 182 -9.22 16.24 -11.07
C ALA A 182 -8.35 16.43 -12.33
N LYS A 183 -7.33 17.31 -12.27
CA LYS A 183 -6.38 17.52 -13.38
C LYS A 183 -5.63 16.24 -13.73
N PHE A 184 -5.12 15.53 -12.76
CA PHE A 184 -4.38 14.29 -12.97
C PHE A 184 -5.28 13.18 -13.50
N ALA A 185 -6.51 13.08 -13.02
CA ALA A 185 -7.49 12.13 -13.54
C ALA A 185 -7.81 12.40 -15.02
N ALA A 186 -7.98 13.68 -15.41
CA ALA A 186 -8.21 14.05 -16.81
C ALA A 186 -7.00 13.73 -17.71
N LEU A 187 -5.77 14.02 -17.26
CA LEU A 187 -4.55 13.65 -17.98
C LEU A 187 -4.39 12.13 -18.12
N ALA A 188 -4.74 11.38 -17.08
CA ALA A 188 -4.75 9.92 -17.15
C ALA A 188 -5.76 9.42 -18.20
N ALA A 189 -6.98 9.97 -18.21
CA ALA A 189 -8.03 9.60 -19.18
C ALA A 189 -7.58 9.76 -20.63
N ASN A 190 -6.86 10.83 -20.94
CA ASN A 190 -6.34 11.09 -22.30
C ASN A 190 -5.43 9.95 -22.81
N ALA A 191 -4.64 9.34 -21.94
CA ALA A 191 -3.76 8.23 -22.33
C ALA A 191 -4.56 7.00 -22.80
N PHE A 192 -5.66 6.66 -22.12
CA PHE A 192 -6.52 5.54 -22.50
C PHE A 192 -7.32 5.86 -23.76
N ILE A 193 -7.88 7.05 -23.87
CA ILE A 193 -8.62 7.51 -25.05
C ILE A 193 -7.72 7.47 -26.28
N ALA A 194 -6.44 7.87 -26.16
CA ALA A 194 -5.46 7.79 -27.25
C ALA A 194 -5.24 6.35 -27.75
N GLN A 195 -5.43 5.35 -26.89
CA GLN A 195 -5.37 3.93 -27.24
C GLN A 195 -6.75 3.33 -27.60
N ARG A 196 -7.78 4.15 -27.74
CA ARG A 196 -9.17 3.75 -28.00
C ARG A 196 -9.71 2.78 -26.94
N ILE A 197 -9.32 2.98 -25.69
CA ILE A 197 -9.85 2.29 -24.53
C ILE A 197 -10.92 3.18 -23.91
N PRO A 198 -12.17 2.70 -23.73
CA PRO A 198 -13.22 3.47 -23.06
C PRO A 198 -12.83 3.87 -21.64
N VAL A 199 -13.24 5.05 -21.21
CA VAL A 199 -12.98 5.57 -19.87
C VAL A 199 -14.31 5.85 -19.16
N TRP A 200 -14.56 5.12 -18.08
CA TRP A 200 -15.63 5.38 -17.11
C TRP A 200 -15.12 6.43 -16.14
N PHE A 201 -15.40 7.70 -16.43
CA PHE A 201 -14.79 8.84 -15.78
C PHE A 201 -15.72 9.44 -14.72
N PHE A 202 -15.17 9.72 -13.54
CA PHE A 202 -15.87 10.49 -12.52
C PHE A 202 -15.67 11.96 -12.80
N ASN A 203 -16.72 12.62 -13.25
CA ASN A 203 -16.75 14.07 -13.45
C ASN A 203 -16.96 14.84 -12.13
N GLU A 204 -17.19 14.13 -11.04
CA GLU A 204 -17.30 14.63 -9.67
C GLU A 204 -16.32 13.90 -8.76
N GLU A 205 -16.04 14.52 -7.62
CA GLU A 205 -15.21 13.95 -6.57
C GLU A 205 -15.91 12.75 -5.93
N GLY A 206 -15.18 11.66 -5.75
CA GLY A 206 -15.74 10.43 -5.22
C GLY A 206 -14.82 9.68 -4.27
N PRO A 207 -15.37 8.82 -3.42
CA PRO A 207 -14.58 8.01 -2.49
C PRO A 207 -13.81 6.90 -3.22
N THR A 208 -12.61 6.62 -2.69
CA THR A 208 -11.71 5.56 -3.21
C THR A 208 -12.42 4.22 -3.43
N PRO A 209 -13.23 3.68 -2.50
CA PRO A 209 -13.89 2.38 -2.70
C PRO A 209 -14.83 2.34 -3.91
N MET A 210 -15.38 3.47 -4.35
CA MET A 210 -16.23 3.48 -5.55
C MET A 210 -15.49 3.14 -6.83
N VAL A 211 -14.18 3.46 -6.93
CA VAL A 211 -13.39 3.04 -8.09
C VAL A 211 -13.19 1.52 -8.10
N ALA A 212 -12.84 0.93 -6.96
CA ALA A 212 -12.71 -0.53 -6.83
C ALA A 212 -14.04 -1.26 -7.10
N PHE A 213 -15.16 -0.73 -6.58
CA PHE A 213 -16.50 -1.21 -6.88
C PHE A 213 -16.83 -1.09 -8.37
N GLY A 214 -16.52 0.07 -8.99
CA GLY A 214 -16.78 0.36 -10.39
C GLY A 214 -16.05 -0.57 -11.35
N VAL A 215 -14.81 -0.98 -11.02
CA VAL A 215 -14.08 -1.98 -11.83
C VAL A 215 -14.90 -3.27 -11.95
N ASN A 216 -15.43 -3.77 -10.85
CA ASN A 216 -16.27 -4.98 -10.87
C ASN A 216 -17.64 -4.73 -11.53
N TYR A 217 -18.28 -3.59 -11.25
CA TYR A 217 -19.60 -3.25 -11.79
C TYR A 217 -19.61 -3.13 -13.31
N PHE A 218 -18.64 -2.41 -13.89
CA PHE A 218 -18.50 -2.25 -15.34
C PHE A 218 -17.73 -3.40 -16.00
N GLY A 219 -17.16 -4.33 -15.24
CA GLY A 219 -16.25 -5.37 -15.75
C GLY A 219 -15.00 -4.79 -16.37
N ALA A 220 -14.53 -3.63 -15.90
CA ALA A 220 -13.47 -2.87 -16.50
C ALA A 220 -12.10 -3.58 -16.46
N ALA A 221 -11.23 -3.24 -17.41
CA ALA A 221 -9.88 -3.81 -17.51
C ALA A 221 -8.96 -3.35 -16.37
N ALA A 222 -9.20 -2.15 -15.85
CA ALA A 222 -8.46 -1.57 -14.74
C ALA A 222 -9.24 -0.44 -14.05
N GLY A 223 -8.73 0.03 -12.91
CA GLY A 223 -9.19 1.24 -12.24
C GLY A 223 -8.03 2.13 -11.82
N ILE A 224 -8.24 3.44 -11.81
CA ILE A 224 -7.29 4.43 -11.31
C ILE A 224 -8.03 5.36 -10.36
N MET A 225 -7.53 5.49 -9.13
CA MET A 225 -8.00 6.50 -8.17
C MET A 225 -6.89 7.49 -7.89
N VAL A 226 -7.13 8.75 -8.24
CA VAL A 226 -6.21 9.86 -7.95
C VAL A 226 -6.57 10.47 -6.60
N THR A 227 -5.73 10.22 -5.60
CA THR A 227 -5.92 10.65 -4.22
C THR A 227 -4.57 11.05 -3.60
N ALA A 228 -4.46 11.06 -2.29
CA ALA A 228 -3.19 11.16 -1.57
C ALA A 228 -3.23 10.37 -0.25
N SER A 229 -2.06 10.12 0.31
CA SER A 229 -1.92 9.75 1.72
C SER A 229 -2.08 11.00 2.61
N HIS A 230 -2.18 10.81 3.94
CA HIS A 230 -2.36 11.88 4.94
C HIS A 230 -1.24 12.94 4.99
N THR A 231 -0.20 12.78 4.19
CA THR A 231 0.90 13.72 4.05
C THR A 231 0.75 14.52 2.76
N ALA A 232 1.59 15.53 2.55
CA ALA A 232 1.64 16.32 1.31
C ALA A 232 1.94 15.51 0.04
N ASP A 233 2.09 14.18 0.15
CA ASP A 233 2.35 13.27 -0.96
C ASP A 233 1.07 12.87 -1.67
N LYS A 234 1.06 12.95 -3.00
CA LYS A 234 -0.02 12.40 -3.84
C LYS A 234 0.17 10.91 -4.07
N THR A 235 -0.95 10.22 -4.22
CA THR A 235 -1.01 8.80 -4.57
C THR A 235 -1.97 8.62 -5.74
N SER A 236 -1.58 7.83 -6.74
CA SER A 236 -2.49 7.29 -7.73
C SER A 236 -2.58 5.79 -7.49
N ARG A 237 -3.73 5.31 -6.99
CA ARG A 237 -3.97 3.88 -6.78
C ARG A 237 -4.43 3.24 -8.08
N SER A 238 -3.89 2.08 -8.41
CA SER A 238 -4.25 1.34 -9.61
C SER A 238 -4.82 -0.03 -9.22
N TYR A 239 -5.93 -0.40 -9.86
CA TYR A 239 -6.67 -1.63 -9.65
C TYR A 239 -6.61 -2.51 -10.89
N SER A 240 -6.48 -3.81 -10.69
CA SER A 240 -6.59 -4.81 -11.74
C SER A 240 -8.06 -5.09 -12.08
N SER A 241 -8.31 -5.81 -13.17
CA SER A 241 -9.66 -6.21 -13.61
C SER A 241 -10.46 -7.04 -12.60
N ASN A 242 -9.82 -7.58 -11.58
CA ASN A 242 -10.48 -8.28 -10.48
C ASN A 242 -11.01 -7.34 -9.37
N GLY A 243 -10.83 -6.01 -9.51
CA GLY A 243 -11.22 -4.99 -8.53
C GLY A 243 -10.27 -4.84 -7.34
N ALA A 244 -9.23 -5.67 -7.23
CA ALA A 244 -8.19 -5.53 -6.24
C ALA A 244 -7.05 -4.63 -6.74
N GLN A 245 -6.29 -4.02 -5.82
CA GLN A 245 -5.08 -3.27 -6.18
C GLN A 245 -4.09 -4.18 -6.91
N ILE A 246 -3.39 -3.61 -7.90
CA ILE A 246 -2.36 -4.30 -8.69
C ILE A 246 -1.28 -4.88 -7.78
N ASN A 247 -0.92 -6.14 -8.03
CA ASN A 247 0.08 -6.90 -7.28
C ASN A 247 1.07 -7.59 -8.22
N ARG A 248 2.13 -8.19 -7.66
CA ARG A 248 3.11 -9.01 -8.41
C ARG A 248 2.42 -10.18 -9.11
N PRO A 249 2.83 -10.54 -10.32
CA PRO A 249 3.91 -9.95 -11.14
C PRO A 249 3.47 -8.75 -11.99
N GLU A 250 2.19 -8.43 -12.03
CA GLU A 250 1.58 -7.42 -12.92
C GLU A 250 2.16 -6.01 -12.71
N ASP A 251 2.47 -5.63 -11.45
CA ASP A 251 3.10 -4.34 -11.14
C ASP A 251 4.46 -4.16 -11.85
N GLY A 252 5.27 -5.21 -11.93
CA GLY A 252 6.54 -5.21 -12.65
C GLY A 252 6.38 -5.07 -14.16
N GLU A 253 5.41 -5.77 -14.76
CA GLU A 253 5.12 -5.69 -16.19
C GLU A 253 4.60 -4.30 -16.58
N ILE A 254 3.76 -3.69 -15.74
CA ILE A 254 3.29 -2.31 -15.92
C ILE A 254 4.44 -1.32 -15.78
N ALA A 255 5.31 -1.48 -14.76
CA ALA A 255 6.48 -0.64 -14.57
C ALA A 255 7.41 -0.69 -15.80
N GLN A 256 7.62 -1.85 -16.39
CA GLN A 256 8.36 -1.99 -17.64
C GLN A 256 7.67 -1.24 -18.79
N SER A 257 6.35 -1.42 -18.97
CA SER A 257 5.59 -0.73 -19.99
C SER A 257 5.64 0.80 -19.83
N ILE A 258 5.66 1.31 -18.58
CA ILE A 258 5.86 2.74 -18.30
C ILE A 258 7.24 3.19 -18.81
N GLN A 259 8.31 2.45 -18.51
CA GLN A 259 9.66 2.78 -18.96
C GLN A 259 9.81 2.80 -20.48
N GLU A 260 9.03 2.01 -21.19
CA GLU A 260 9.01 1.94 -22.65
C GLU A 260 8.17 3.06 -23.30
N ASN A 261 7.35 3.81 -22.51
CA ASN A 261 6.41 4.82 -22.98
C ASN A 261 6.55 6.16 -22.24
N LEU A 262 7.77 6.65 -22.07
CA LEU A 262 8.07 7.87 -21.30
C LEU A 262 7.85 9.17 -22.06
N GLU A 263 8.01 9.17 -23.39
CA GLU A 263 7.73 10.37 -24.19
C GLU A 263 6.22 10.63 -24.24
N PRO A 264 5.76 11.84 -23.86
CA PRO A 264 4.35 12.17 -23.90
C PRO A 264 3.77 12.06 -25.30
N TRP A 265 2.65 11.35 -25.44
CA TRP A 265 1.95 11.25 -26.72
C TRP A 265 1.37 12.61 -27.15
N PRO A 266 1.14 12.86 -28.44
CA PRO A 266 0.70 14.17 -28.91
C PRO A 266 -0.56 14.73 -28.25
N THR A 267 -1.47 13.85 -27.80
CA THR A 267 -2.74 14.23 -27.14
C THR A 267 -2.64 14.21 -25.61
N ALA A 268 -1.49 13.86 -25.03
CA ALA A 268 -1.38 13.64 -23.60
C ALA A 268 -1.68 14.88 -22.74
N TRP A 269 -1.32 16.06 -23.26
CA TRP A 269 -1.51 17.36 -22.61
C TRP A 269 -2.81 18.07 -23.00
N ALA A 270 -3.62 17.46 -23.88
CA ALA A 270 -4.85 18.09 -24.31
C ALA A 270 -5.86 18.21 -23.17
N GLU A 271 -6.74 19.18 -23.25
CA GLU A 271 -7.92 19.23 -22.38
C GLU A 271 -8.82 18.03 -22.69
N LEU A 272 -9.35 17.40 -21.62
CA LEU A 272 -10.24 16.25 -21.76
C LEU A 272 -11.54 16.69 -22.44
N GLN A 273 -11.85 16.12 -23.59
CA GLN A 273 -13.01 16.47 -24.39
C GLN A 273 -14.04 15.34 -24.40
N PRO A 274 -15.36 15.66 -24.42
CA PRO A 274 -16.40 14.69 -24.71
C PRO A 274 -16.14 13.94 -26.02
N GLY A 275 -16.38 12.62 -26.03
CA GLY A 275 -16.12 11.81 -27.21
C GLY A 275 -16.57 10.36 -27.04
N GLU A 276 -16.41 9.57 -28.10
CA GLU A 276 -16.86 8.17 -28.15
C GLU A 276 -16.31 7.31 -27.02
N PHE A 277 -15.08 7.57 -26.60
CA PHE A 277 -14.39 6.76 -25.57
C PHE A 277 -14.51 7.34 -24.16
N LEU A 278 -15.18 8.46 -23.94
CA LEU A 278 -15.38 9.06 -22.62
C LEU A 278 -16.83 8.84 -22.13
N ARG A 279 -16.99 8.21 -20.97
CA ARG A 279 -18.26 8.03 -20.24
C ARG A 279 -18.21 8.92 -19.00
N ALA A 280 -18.50 10.22 -19.18
CA ALA A 280 -18.34 11.24 -18.14
C ALA A 280 -19.38 11.13 -17.00
N ASP A 281 -20.53 10.50 -17.23
CA ASP A 281 -21.62 10.39 -16.25
C ASP A 281 -21.50 9.13 -15.36
N SER A 282 -20.32 8.49 -15.37
CA SER A 282 -20.11 7.21 -14.68
C SER A 282 -20.25 7.33 -13.17
N TYR A 283 -19.93 8.46 -12.58
CA TYR A 283 -20.13 8.70 -11.15
C TYR A 283 -21.61 8.66 -10.78
N GLN A 284 -22.47 9.38 -11.52
CA GLN A 284 -23.91 9.46 -11.27
C GLN A 284 -24.60 8.11 -11.51
N GLU A 285 -24.12 7.31 -12.47
CA GLU A 285 -24.58 5.96 -12.68
C GLU A 285 -24.20 5.04 -11.52
N LEU A 286 -22.93 5.12 -11.07
CA LEU A 286 -22.35 4.18 -10.12
C LEU A 286 -22.81 4.42 -8.68
N LEU A 287 -22.97 5.68 -8.26
CA LEU A 287 -23.28 6.06 -6.88
C LEU A 287 -24.56 5.41 -6.33
N PRO A 288 -25.71 5.38 -7.05
CA PRO A 288 -26.90 4.67 -6.58
C PRO A 288 -26.69 3.15 -6.44
N HIS A 289 -25.94 2.54 -7.34
CA HIS A 289 -25.64 1.09 -7.30
C HIS A 289 -24.73 0.74 -6.14
N TYR A 290 -23.68 1.51 -5.93
CA TYR A 290 -22.78 1.37 -4.77
C TYR A 290 -23.58 1.54 -3.46
N SER A 291 -24.34 2.63 -3.31
CA SER A 291 -25.13 2.88 -2.11
C SER A 291 -26.16 1.77 -1.85
N SER A 292 -26.81 1.26 -2.91
CA SER A 292 -27.74 0.14 -2.81
C SER A 292 -27.06 -1.14 -2.35
N GLN A 293 -25.86 -1.44 -2.89
CA GLN A 293 -25.09 -2.62 -2.50
C GLN A 293 -24.63 -2.54 -1.03
N VAL A 294 -24.13 -1.36 -0.60
CA VAL A 294 -23.77 -1.11 0.80
C VAL A 294 -24.98 -1.29 1.71
N ALA A 295 -26.11 -0.67 1.38
CA ALA A 295 -27.35 -0.78 2.17
C ALA A 295 -27.85 -2.24 2.25
N LYS A 296 -27.82 -2.98 1.13
CA LYS A 296 -28.18 -4.40 1.07
C LYS A 296 -27.27 -5.25 1.95
N TYR A 297 -25.96 -5.05 1.84
CA TYR A 297 -24.99 -5.77 2.67
C TYR A 297 -25.21 -5.45 4.15
N THR A 298 -25.30 -4.18 4.52
CA THR A 298 -25.51 -3.74 5.91
C THR A 298 -26.76 -4.39 6.50
N LYS A 299 -27.89 -4.35 5.78
CA LYS A 299 -29.16 -4.97 6.24
C LYS A 299 -29.07 -6.49 6.38
N SER A 300 -28.19 -7.15 5.59
CA SER A 300 -28.01 -8.60 5.70
C SER A 300 -27.23 -9.03 6.95
N THR A 301 -26.57 -8.09 7.64
CA THR A 301 -25.82 -8.37 8.89
C THR A 301 -26.69 -8.33 10.15
N VAL A 302 -27.95 -7.97 10.04
CA VAL A 302 -28.92 -7.89 11.16
C VAL A 302 -30.22 -8.62 10.79
N ALA A 303 -30.87 -9.24 11.77
CA ALA A 303 -32.18 -9.84 11.57
C ALA A 303 -33.27 -8.77 11.46
N ASP A 304 -33.24 -7.79 12.37
CA ASP A 304 -34.17 -6.67 12.43
C ASP A 304 -33.39 -5.37 12.38
N TRP A 305 -33.66 -4.54 11.38
CA TRP A 305 -33.05 -3.23 11.25
C TRP A 305 -33.62 -2.25 12.29
N GLN A 306 -32.73 -1.70 13.10
CA GLN A 306 -33.05 -0.63 14.03
C GLN A 306 -32.09 0.56 13.78
N PRO A 307 -32.55 1.82 13.95
CA PRO A 307 -31.65 2.96 13.85
C PRO A 307 -30.65 2.97 15.01
N PRO A 308 -29.39 3.38 14.77
CA PRO A 308 -28.40 3.56 15.83
C PRO A 308 -28.80 4.72 16.77
N ARG A 309 -28.02 4.93 17.85
CA ARG A 309 -28.16 6.17 18.65
C ARG A 309 -27.79 7.40 17.82
N PRO A 310 -28.25 8.59 18.20
CA PRO A 310 -27.78 9.84 17.60
C PRO A 310 -26.26 9.98 17.69
N PHE A 311 -25.63 10.42 16.59
CA PHE A 311 -24.17 10.54 16.50
C PHE A 311 -23.73 11.82 15.79
N VAL A 312 -22.43 12.15 15.91
CA VAL A 312 -21.75 13.16 15.12
C VAL A 312 -20.90 12.48 14.06
N TYR A 313 -20.92 13.02 12.84
CA TYR A 313 -20.12 12.57 11.73
C TYR A 313 -19.10 13.64 11.29
N THR A 314 -17.87 13.23 11.03
CA THR A 314 -16.89 14.07 10.35
C THR A 314 -16.23 13.34 9.19
N PRO A 315 -16.26 13.89 7.97
CA PRO A 315 -15.48 13.43 6.83
C PRO A 315 -14.07 14.06 6.79
N LEU A 316 -13.66 14.84 7.79
CA LEU A 316 -12.37 15.55 7.84
C LEU A 316 -12.07 16.32 6.53
N HIS A 317 -13.02 17.12 6.05
CA HIS A 317 -12.97 17.84 4.77
C HIS A 317 -12.84 16.93 3.54
N GLY A 318 -13.30 15.69 3.65
CA GLY A 318 -13.17 14.69 2.61
C GLY A 318 -14.46 14.37 1.86
N VAL A 319 -14.36 13.51 0.87
CA VAL A 319 -15.46 13.12 -0.02
C VAL A 319 -16.51 12.23 0.64
N GLY A 320 -16.24 11.71 1.84
CA GLY A 320 -17.22 10.97 2.63
C GLY A 320 -18.47 11.79 2.94
N GLY A 321 -18.33 13.14 3.09
CA GLY A 321 -19.43 14.07 3.28
C GLY A 321 -20.44 14.12 2.13
N LEU A 322 -20.03 13.74 0.93
CA LEU A 322 -20.90 13.68 -0.25
C LEU A 322 -21.76 12.41 -0.29
N VAL A 323 -21.29 11.30 0.34
CA VAL A 323 -21.90 9.97 0.19
C VAL A 323 -22.58 9.48 1.46
N LEU A 324 -21.88 9.47 2.61
CA LEU A 324 -22.37 8.84 3.84
C LEU A 324 -23.68 9.44 4.36
N PRO A 325 -23.91 10.78 4.38
CA PRO A 325 -25.18 11.35 4.83
C PRO A 325 -26.39 10.88 4.01
N ASN A 326 -26.23 10.72 2.69
CA ASN A 326 -27.29 10.21 1.81
C ASN A 326 -27.56 8.73 2.04
N LEU A 327 -26.50 7.94 2.22
CA LEU A 327 -26.61 6.53 2.58
C LEU A 327 -27.32 6.35 3.93
N CYS A 328 -26.95 7.11 4.95
CA CYS A 328 -27.63 7.09 6.26
C CYS A 328 -29.14 7.34 6.12
N ARG A 329 -29.53 8.38 5.37
CA ARG A 329 -30.98 8.66 5.14
C ARG A 329 -31.68 7.51 4.41
N SER A 330 -31.02 6.89 3.42
CA SER A 330 -31.59 5.72 2.70
C SER A 330 -31.76 4.49 3.59
N LEU A 331 -30.96 4.39 4.65
CA LEU A 331 -31.06 3.36 5.69
C LEU A 331 -32.09 3.74 6.78
N GLY A 332 -32.72 4.92 6.71
CA GLY A 332 -33.64 5.43 7.73
C GLY A 332 -32.93 6.00 8.97
N ILE A 333 -31.63 6.29 8.87
CA ILE A 333 -30.85 6.92 9.93
C ILE A 333 -30.94 8.42 9.75
N ASN A 334 -31.74 9.12 10.59
CA ASN A 334 -32.00 10.54 10.47
C ASN A 334 -31.45 11.38 11.63
N GLU A 335 -31.06 10.75 12.72
CA GLU A 335 -30.62 11.42 13.95
C GLU A 335 -29.08 11.49 14.01
N PHE A 336 -28.47 12.24 13.09
CA PHE A 336 -27.07 12.57 13.12
C PHE A 336 -26.83 14.03 12.72
N SER A 337 -25.71 14.60 13.12
CA SER A 337 -25.19 15.87 12.63
C SER A 337 -23.78 15.72 12.09
N SER A 338 -23.43 16.51 11.11
CA SER A 338 -22.06 16.63 10.62
C SER A 338 -21.34 17.77 11.34
N VAL A 339 -20.02 17.64 11.49
CA VAL A 339 -19.18 18.77 11.93
C VAL A 339 -19.19 19.82 10.83
N GLY A 340 -19.95 20.91 11.02
CA GLY A 340 -20.26 21.88 9.96
C GLY A 340 -19.01 22.48 9.27
N ALA A 341 -17.93 22.69 10.02
CA ALA A 341 -16.65 23.19 9.47
C ALA A 341 -15.90 22.15 8.61
N GLN A 342 -16.25 20.86 8.69
CA GLN A 342 -15.53 19.75 8.05
C GLN A 342 -16.39 18.95 7.06
N GLU A 343 -17.69 19.26 6.93
CA GLU A 343 -18.64 18.42 6.18
C GLU A 343 -18.43 18.45 4.66
N LYS A 344 -17.87 19.55 4.14
CA LYS A 344 -17.61 19.72 2.71
C LYS A 344 -16.15 19.41 2.41
N PRO A 345 -15.88 18.81 1.23
CA PRO A 345 -14.52 18.66 0.76
C PRO A 345 -13.78 20.00 0.69
N ASP A 346 -12.55 20.02 1.22
CA ASP A 346 -11.68 21.20 1.17
C ASP A 346 -10.21 20.71 1.05
N PRO A 347 -9.53 21.00 -0.07
CA PRO A 347 -8.17 20.51 -0.32
C PRO A 347 -7.11 21.09 0.63
N ASP A 348 -7.41 22.16 1.36
CA ASP A 348 -6.49 22.83 2.28
C ASP A 348 -6.61 22.33 3.73
N PHE A 349 -7.65 21.54 4.05
CA PHE A 349 -7.89 20.98 5.40
C PHE A 349 -7.76 21.99 6.54
N PRO A 350 -8.49 23.14 6.51
CA PRO A 350 -8.19 24.30 7.36
C PRO A 350 -8.31 24.05 8.85
N THR A 351 -9.04 23.02 9.28
CA THR A 351 -9.27 22.72 10.71
C THR A 351 -8.43 21.56 11.22
N VAL A 352 -7.71 20.84 10.36
CA VAL A 352 -6.94 19.65 10.75
C VAL A 352 -5.64 19.56 9.96
N LYS A 353 -4.51 19.60 10.66
CA LYS A 353 -3.19 19.62 10.03
C LYS A 353 -2.88 18.31 9.27
N PHE A 354 -3.32 17.18 9.81
CA PHE A 354 -3.19 15.86 9.22
C PHE A 354 -4.55 15.16 9.27
N PRO A 355 -5.27 15.10 8.13
CA PRO A 355 -6.64 14.60 8.10
C PRO A 355 -6.69 13.06 8.12
N ASN A 356 -6.15 12.46 9.17
CA ASN A 356 -6.22 11.05 9.48
C ASN A 356 -6.88 10.91 10.86
N PRO A 357 -7.99 10.17 11.00
CA PRO A 357 -8.69 10.02 12.28
C PRO A 357 -7.85 9.43 13.43
N GLU A 358 -6.72 8.74 13.13
CA GLU A 358 -5.80 8.22 14.14
C GLU A 358 -4.85 9.29 14.71
N GLU A 359 -4.70 10.42 14.03
CA GLU A 359 -3.79 11.47 14.48
C GLU A 359 -4.36 12.23 15.66
N ALA A 360 -3.50 12.58 16.60
CA ALA A 360 -3.88 13.35 17.78
C ALA A 360 -4.49 14.69 17.37
N GLY A 361 -5.66 15.00 17.92
CA GLY A 361 -6.40 16.23 17.64
C GLY A 361 -7.29 16.18 16.38
N ALA A 362 -7.23 15.12 15.56
CA ALA A 362 -8.05 15.03 14.34
C ALA A 362 -9.56 15.00 14.64
N LEU A 363 -9.96 14.43 15.78
CA LEU A 363 -11.35 14.33 16.21
C LEU A 363 -11.80 15.44 17.18
N ASP A 364 -10.94 16.40 17.53
CA ASP A 364 -11.25 17.41 18.57
C ASP A 364 -12.53 18.20 18.26
N LEU A 365 -12.70 18.70 17.03
CA LEU A 365 -13.93 19.40 16.63
C LEU A 365 -15.17 18.49 16.65
N ALA A 366 -15.02 17.21 16.35
CA ALA A 366 -16.14 16.26 16.44
C ALA A 366 -16.51 15.98 17.89
N ILE A 367 -15.52 15.89 18.79
CA ILE A 367 -15.72 15.75 20.23
C ILE A 367 -16.43 17.00 20.79
N GLU A 368 -15.95 18.20 20.44
CA GLU A 368 -16.57 19.47 20.84
C GLU A 368 -18.02 19.56 20.36
N THR A 369 -18.27 19.22 19.09
CA THR A 369 -19.63 19.21 18.52
C THR A 369 -20.54 18.22 19.25
N ALA A 370 -20.05 17.02 19.53
CA ALA A 370 -20.79 15.98 20.21
C ALA A 370 -21.12 16.38 21.66
N ASP A 371 -20.19 17.00 22.37
CA ASP A 371 -20.39 17.47 23.74
C ASP A 371 -21.41 18.62 23.79
N GLN A 372 -21.37 19.55 22.84
CA GLN A 372 -22.36 20.64 22.72
C GLN A 372 -23.77 20.12 22.42
N GLU A 373 -23.87 19.06 21.60
CA GLU A 373 -25.17 18.48 21.23
C GLU A 373 -25.64 17.35 22.18
N GLY A 374 -24.87 17.01 23.20
CA GLY A 374 -25.17 15.93 24.13
C GLY A 374 -25.13 14.53 23.51
N LYS A 375 -24.40 14.36 22.41
CA LYS A 375 -24.21 13.08 21.74
C LYS A 375 -23.00 12.32 22.31
N THR A 376 -23.06 11.01 22.27
CA THR A 376 -22.05 10.14 22.88
C THR A 376 -21.35 9.21 21.88
N LEU A 377 -21.61 9.40 20.60
CA LEU A 377 -21.01 8.62 19.51
C LEU A 377 -20.52 9.55 18.40
N ILE A 378 -19.31 9.32 17.94
CA ILE A 378 -18.67 9.98 16.80
C ILE A 378 -18.25 8.91 15.81
N ILE A 379 -18.52 9.15 14.54
CA ILE A 379 -17.94 8.38 13.44
C ILE A 379 -17.18 9.32 12.50
N ALA A 380 -16.11 8.83 11.91
CA ALA A 380 -15.25 9.63 11.05
C ALA A 380 -14.73 8.82 9.85
N ASN A 381 -14.54 9.51 8.72
CA ASN A 381 -13.76 9.02 7.58
C ASN A 381 -12.56 9.93 7.33
N ASP A 382 -11.54 9.38 6.70
CA ASP A 382 -10.46 10.18 6.13
C ASP A 382 -10.87 10.81 4.78
N PRO A 383 -10.06 11.70 4.18
CA PRO A 383 -10.50 12.49 3.04
C PRO A 383 -10.94 11.73 1.79
N ASP A 384 -10.37 10.56 1.48
CA ASP A 384 -10.79 9.71 0.37
C ASP A 384 -11.78 8.60 0.78
N ALA A 385 -12.22 8.65 2.06
CA ALA A 385 -13.24 7.81 2.69
C ALA A 385 -12.98 6.30 2.57
N ASP A 386 -11.71 5.91 2.47
CA ASP A 386 -11.33 4.49 2.50
C ASP A 386 -11.12 3.98 3.94
N ARG A 387 -11.01 4.86 4.95
CA ARG A 387 -10.86 4.53 6.37
C ARG A 387 -12.08 4.94 7.18
N PHE A 388 -12.21 4.28 8.33
CA PHE A 388 -13.31 4.52 9.26
C PHE A 388 -12.82 4.48 10.70
N ALA A 389 -13.24 5.47 11.48
CA ALA A 389 -12.94 5.57 12.91
C ALA A 389 -14.18 5.88 13.74
N VAL A 390 -14.08 5.53 15.03
CA VAL A 390 -15.14 5.73 16.02
C VAL A 390 -14.55 6.26 17.32
N ALA A 391 -15.24 7.24 17.93
CA ALA A 391 -15.07 7.58 19.33
C ALA A 391 -16.41 7.46 20.06
N GLU A 392 -16.39 6.87 21.24
CA GLU A 392 -17.57 6.65 22.08
C GLU A 392 -17.34 7.22 23.47
N LYS A 393 -18.35 7.94 24.01
CA LYS A 393 -18.30 8.48 25.36
C LYS A 393 -18.93 7.50 26.33
N VAL A 394 -18.12 6.95 27.23
CA VAL A 394 -18.51 6.00 28.26
C VAL A 394 -18.12 6.58 29.63
N ASP A 395 -19.04 6.61 30.58
CA ASP A 395 -18.83 7.16 31.92
C ASP A 395 -18.25 8.59 31.92
N GLY A 396 -18.69 9.41 30.97
CA GLY A 396 -18.27 10.81 30.82
C GLY A 396 -16.92 11.01 30.12
N LYS A 397 -16.20 9.94 29.74
CA LYS A 397 -14.90 9.97 29.09
C LYS A 397 -15.01 9.49 27.64
N TRP A 398 -14.37 10.21 26.71
CA TRP A 398 -14.23 9.78 25.33
C TRP A 398 -13.18 8.67 25.16
N HIS A 399 -13.55 7.60 24.47
CA HIS A 399 -12.71 6.48 24.08
C HIS A 399 -12.65 6.39 22.56
N THR A 400 -11.51 6.67 21.98
CA THR A 400 -11.28 6.43 20.54
C THR A 400 -10.91 4.97 20.35
N LEU A 401 -11.68 4.26 19.51
CA LEU A 401 -11.43 2.86 19.20
C LEU A 401 -10.34 2.78 18.14
N THR A 402 -9.30 1.97 18.40
CA THR A 402 -8.23 1.73 17.43
C THR A 402 -8.71 0.90 16.24
N GLY A 403 -7.93 0.86 15.15
CA GLY A 403 -8.25 0.02 13.99
C GLY A 403 -8.36 -1.46 14.34
N ASN A 404 -7.55 -1.96 15.29
CA ASN A 404 -7.68 -3.33 15.80
C ASN A 404 -8.97 -3.53 16.59
N HIS A 405 -9.36 -2.59 17.46
CA HIS A 405 -10.62 -2.66 18.20
C HIS A 405 -11.83 -2.71 17.27
N LEU A 406 -11.88 -1.82 16.28
CA LEU A 406 -12.95 -1.78 15.28
C LEU A 406 -12.93 -3.02 14.39
N GLY A 407 -11.75 -3.52 14.01
CA GLY A 407 -11.60 -4.75 13.22
C GLY A 407 -12.23 -5.95 13.89
N VAL A 408 -11.95 -6.18 15.17
CA VAL A 408 -12.55 -7.33 15.91
C VAL A 408 -14.02 -7.12 16.24
N LEU A 409 -14.47 -5.89 16.49
CA LEU A 409 -15.88 -5.55 16.69
C LEU A 409 -16.70 -5.83 15.43
N LEU A 410 -16.26 -5.34 14.28
CA LEU A 410 -16.90 -5.59 12.98
C LEU A 410 -16.90 -7.07 12.63
N ALA A 411 -15.75 -7.76 12.83
CA ALA A 411 -15.65 -9.20 12.63
C ALA A 411 -16.65 -9.96 13.52
N SER A 412 -16.73 -9.64 14.81
CA SER A 412 -17.71 -10.26 15.73
C SER A 412 -19.13 -10.08 15.22
N HIS A 413 -19.52 -8.84 14.85
CA HIS A 413 -20.84 -8.55 14.34
C HIS A 413 -21.18 -9.34 13.06
N ILE A 414 -20.27 -9.35 12.09
CA ILE A 414 -20.45 -10.03 10.81
C ILE A 414 -20.53 -11.55 11.03
N LEU A 415 -19.60 -12.11 11.80
CA LEU A 415 -19.59 -13.55 12.08
C LEU A 415 -20.85 -13.99 12.87
N ASP A 416 -21.36 -13.15 13.77
CA ASP A 416 -22.60 -13.42 14.50
C ASP A 416 -23.87 -13.31 13.63
N SER A 417 -23.77 -12.79 12.40
CA SER A 417 -24.87 -12.76 11.42
C SER A 417 -25.00 -14.06 10.61
N PHE A 418 -23.98 -14.92 10.64
CA PHE A 418 -24.02 -16.21 9.96
C PHE A 418 -24.78 -17.25 10.78
N ASP A 419 -25.51 -18.12 10.09
CA ASP A 419 -26.24 -19.21 10.70
C ASP A 419 -25.27 -20.24 11.33
N ALA A 420 -25.28 -20.31 12.66
CA ALA A 420 -24.41 -21.21 13.42
C ALA A 420 -24.61 -22.71 13.10
N SER A 421 -25.71 -23.09 12.46
CA SER A 421 -25.97 -24.48 12.03
C SER A 421 -25.20 -24.85 10.76
N LYS A 422 -24.62 -23.88 10.04
CA LYS A 422 -23.86 -24.10 8.81
C LYS A 422 -22.41 -24.47 9.12
N ASN A 423 -21.83 -25.21 8.19
CA ASN A 423 -20.40 -25.54 8.26
C ASN A 423 -19.54 -24.28 8.08
N TRP A 424 -18.79 -23.92 9.10
CA TRP A 424 -17.89 -22.75 9.11
C TRP A 424 -16.62 -22.95 8.27
N SER A 425 -16.29 -24.18 7.87
CA SER A 425 -15.03 -24.49 7.16
C SER A 425 -14.91 -23.82 5.79
N HIS A 426 -16.00 -23.36 5.19
CA HIS A 426 -15.99 -22.62 3.93
C HIS A 426 -15.85 -21.09 4.12
N ILE A 427 -15.90 -20.59 5.36
CA ILE A 427 -15.70 -19.17 5.67
C ILE A 427 -14.21 -18.91 5.89
N ALA A 428 -13.73 -17.79 5.38
CA ALA A 428 -12.37 -17.29 5.63
C ALA A 428 -12.41 -15.83 6.09
N VAL A 429 -11.55 -15.48 7.05
CA VAL A 429 -11.31 -14.08 7.46
C VAL A 429 -9.82 -13.77 7.39
N LEU A 430 -9.48 -12.53 7.04
CA LEU A 430 -8.11 -12.14 6.81
C LEU A 430 -7.74 -10.90 7.63
N THR A 431 -6.46 -10.82 7.98
CA THR A 431 -5.85 -9.60 8.53
C THR A 431 -4.38 -9.52 8.12
N THR A 432 -3.73 -8.40 8.40
CA THR A 432 -2.28 -8.28 8.14
C THR A 432 -1.46 -8.85 9.28
N THR A 433 -0.22 -9.24 8.99
CA THR A 433 0.72 -9.78 9.98
C THR A 433 1.16 -8.76 11.06
N VAL A 434 0.72 -7.51 10.95
CA VAL A 434 0.96 -6.47 11.97
C VAL A 434 -0.31 -6.06 12.72
N SER A 435 -1.47 -6.56 12.30
CA SER A 435 -2.75 -6.36 12.99
C SER A 435 -2.91 -7.32 14.17
N SER A 436 -3.93 -7.11 15.00
CA SER A 436 -4.15 -7.96 16.18
C SER A 436 -4.37 -9.43 15.86
N GLY A 437 -3.73 -10.31 16.62
CA GLY A 437 -3.93 -11.76 16.58
C GLY A 437 -5.30 -12.22 17.11
N MET A 438 -6.09 -11.32 17.67
CA MET A 438 -7.40 -11.64 18.23
C MET A 438 -8.37 -12.22 17.20
N LEU A 439 -8.36 -11.70 15.94
CA LEU A 439 -9.17 -12.26 14.86
C LEU A 439 -8.85 -13.74 14.60
N GLY A 440 -7.58 -14.12 14.68
CA GLY A 440 -7.15 -15.52 14.56
C GLY A 440 -7.72 -16.42 15.65
N LYS A 441 -7.79 -15.92 16.90
CA LYS A 441 -8.42 -16.66 18.02
C LYS A 441 -9.93 -16.79 17.82
N MET A 442 -10.60 -15.71 17.40
CA MET A 442 -12.04 -15.75 17.06
C MET A 442 -12.35 -16.74 15.94
N ALA A 443 -11.51 -16.78 14.91
CA ALA A 443 -11.65 -17.72 13.80
C ALA A 443 -11.43 -19.17 14.26
N ALA A 444 -10.39 -19.43 15.04
CA ALA A 444 -10.10 -20.76 15.59
C ALA A 444 -11.24 -21.29 16.46
N ALA A 445 -11.83 -20.44 17.32
CA ALA A 445 -12.95 -20.82 18.19
C ALA A 445 -14.20 -21.26 17.41
N LYS A 446 -14.38 -20.74 16.17
CA LYS A 446 -15.51 -21.06 15.29
C LYS A 446 -15.16 -22.08 14.18
N GLY A 447 -13.91 -22.53 14.07
CA GLY A 447 -13.45 -23.41 12.98
C GLY A 447 -13.43 -22.73 11.60
N ILE A 448 -13.22 -21.40 11.57
CA ILE A 448 -13.13 -20.56 10.37
C ILE A 448 -11.69 -20.57 9.86
N HIS A 449 -11.49 -20.56 8.55
CA HIS A 449 -10.17 -20.36 7.97
C HIS A 449 -9.66 -18.95 8.27
N PHE A 450 -8.47 -18.87 8.84
CA PHE A 450 -7.80 -17.59 9.12
C PHE A 450 -6.56 -17.46 8.26
N ALA A 451 -6.39 -16.33 7.59
CA ALA A 451 -5.20 -16.05 6.80
C ALA A 451 -4.56 -14.71 7.22
N GLU A 452 -3.26 -14.74 7.49
CA GLU A 452 -2.44 -13.52 7.57
C GLU A 452 -1.92 -13.15 6.18
N THR A 453 -1.79 -11.85 5.92
CA THR A 453 -1.16 -11.32 4.71
C THR A 453 -0.05 -10.34 5.06
N LEU A 454 0.78 -9.97 4.09
CA LEU A 454 1.62 -8.79 4.21
C LEU A 454 0.76 -7.53 4.36
N THR A 455 1.35 -6.45 4.87
CA THR A 455 0.66 -5.16 5.02
C THR A 455 0.26 -4.57 3.66
N GLY A 456 -0.95 -4.04 3.61
CA GLY A 456 -1.53 -3.38 2.43
C GLY A 456 -2.58 -4.23 1.72
N PHE A 457 -3.66 -3.55 1.31
CA PHE A 457 -4.83 -4.19 0.71
C PHE A 457 -4.57 -4.88 -0.62
N LYS A 458 -3.49 -4.52 -1.32
CA LYS A 458 -3.07 -5.28 -2.49
C LYS A 458 -2.85 -6.77 -2.20
N TRP A 459 -2.29 -7.10 -1.03
CA TRP A 459 -2.10 -8.49 -0.61
C TRP A 459 -3.40 -9.10 -0.15
N MET A 460 -4.10 -8.40 0.75
CA MET A 460 -5.32 -8.87 1.37
C MET A 460 -6.43 -9.15 0.36
N ALA A 461 -6.66 -8.21 -0.57
CA ALA A 461 -7.69 -8.34 -1.59
C ALA A 461 -7.39 -9.47 -2.59
N ASN A 462 -6.13 -9.62 -3.02
CA ASN A 462 -5.76 -10.70 -3.94
C ASN A 462 -5.82 -12.07 -3.26
N VAL A 463 -5.37 -12.19 -1.99
CA VAL A 463 -5.53 -13.43 -1.21
C VAL A 463 -7.02 -13.77 -1.00
N ALA A 464 -7.87 -12.77 -0.73
CA ALA A 464 -9.32 -12.98 -0.65
C ALA A 464 -9.88 -13.56 -1.96
N ARG A 465 -9.48 -12.98 -3.11
CA ARG A 465 -9.85 -13.48 -4.44
C ARG A 465 -9.37 -14.91 -4.70
N ASP A 466 -8.18 -15.28 -4.24
CA ASP A 466 -7.65 -16.62 -4.42
C ASP A 466 -8.40 -17.63 -3.54
N LEU A 467 -8.69 -17.30 -2.29
CA LEU A 467 -9.52 -18.12 -1.41
C LEU A 467 -10.94 -18.32 -1.97
N GLU A 468 -11.53 -17.33 -2.61
CA GLU A 468 -12.83 -17.47 -3.27
C GLU A 468 -12.78 -18.39 -4.48
N LYS A 469 -11.70 -18.39 -5.27
CA LYS A 469 -11.47 -19.39 -6.33
C LYS A 469 -11.35 -20.81 -5.79
N GLU A 470 -10.88 -20.97 -4.56
CA GLU A 470 -10.82 -22.25 -3.83
C GLU A 470 -12.17 -22.64 -3.20
N GLY A 471 -13.23 -21.85 -3.41
CA GLY A 471 -14.57 -22.11 -2.89
C GLY A 471 -14.83 -21.62 -1.47
N LYS A 472 -13.96 -20.77 -0.92
CA LYS A 472 -14.21 -20.08 0.35
C LYS A 472 -15.10 -18.87 0.14
N THR A 473 -15.77 -18.44 1.19
CA THR A 473 -16.44 -17.14 1.28
C THR A 473 -15.63 -16.24 2.22
N VAL A 474 -15.25 -15.07 1.75
CA VAL A 474 -14.54 -14.06 2.55
C VAL A 474 -15.51 -12.92 2.88
N PRO A 475 -16.16 -12.92 4.06
CA PRO A 475 -17.11 -11.87 4.40
C PRO A 475 -16.43 -10.59 4.86
N PHE A 476 -15.20 -10.67 5.38
CA PHE A 476 -14.53 -9.55 6.03
C PHE A 476 -13.02 -9.73 6.09
N ALA A 477 -12.32 -8.62 5.96
CA ALA A 477 -10.89 -8.51 6.23
C ALA A 477 -10.56 -7.12 6.75
N TYR A 478 -9.48 -6.96 7.55
CA TYR A 478 -9.09 -5.65 8.06
C TYR A 478 -7.59 -5.47 8.24
N GLU A 479 -7.16 -4.21 8.22
CA GLU A 479 -5.82 -3.72 8.55
C GLU A 479 -5.90 -2.75 9.74
N GLU A 480 -4.95 -2.82 10.68
CA GLU A 480 -4.91 -2.02 11.91
C GLU A 480 -4.98 -0.50 11.67
N ALA A 481 -4.57 -0.05 10.49
CA ALA A 481 -4.57 1.36 10.10
C ALA A 481 -5.96 1.85 9.63
N LEU A 482 -7.04 1.50 10.35
CA LEU A 482 -8.44 1.88 10.09
C LEU A 482 -8.99 1.40 8.74
N GLY A 483 -8.43 0.35 8.16
CA GLY A 483 -8.87 -0.19 6.87
C GLY A 483 -9.71 -1.46 7.02
N TYR A 484 -10.91 -1.49 6.42
CA TYR A 484 -11.85 -2.60 6.51
C TYR A 484 -12.37 -2.94 5.12
N MET A 485 -12.34 -4.21 4.74
CA MET A 485 -12.78 -4.70 3.44
C MET A 485 -13.98 -5.62 3.57
N PHE A 486 -14.94 -5.40 2.69
CA PHE A 486 -16.17 -6.20 2.57
C PHE A 486 -16.25 -6.71 1.13
N PRO A 487 -15.71 -7.91 0.82
CA PRO A 487 -15.65 -8.44 -0.56
C PRO A 487 -16.98 -8.48 -1.30
N SER A 488 -18.09 -8.60 -0.58
CA SER A 488 -19.45 -8.49 -1.16
C SER A 488 -19.77 -7.09 -1.72
N VAL A 489 -18.98 -6.06 -1.36
CA VAL A 489 -19.10 -4.68 -1.86
C VAL A 489 -17.91 -4.37 -2.76
N CYS A 490 -16.69 -4.34 -2.22
CA CYS A 490 -15.49 -4.09 -3.02
C CYS A 490 -14.25 -4.77 -2.42
N TYR A 491 -13.17 -4.88 -3.23
CA TYR A 491 -11.90 -5.52 -2.86
C TYR A 491 -10.82 -4.49 -2.53
N ASP A 492 -11.19 -3.49 -1.75
CA ASP A 492 -10.29 -2.53 -1.10
C ASP A 492 -10.89 -2.08 0.22
N LYS A 493 -10.17 -1.24 0.96
CA LYS A 493 -10.70 -0.54 2.12
C LYS A 493 -11.94 0.26 1.76
N ASP A 494 -12.98 0.13 2.56
CA ASP A 494 -14.23 0.84 2.37
C ASP A 494 -14.74 1.41 3.69
N GLY A 495 -14.40 2.67 3.94
CA GLY A 495 -14.79 3.39 5.15
C GLY A 495 -16.28 3.72 5.19
N ILE A 496 -16.92 3.81 4.03
CA ILE A 496 -18.38 4.07 3.93
C ILE A 496 -19.17 2.82 4.34
N THR A 497 -18.79 1.66 3.79
CA THR A 497 -19.39 0.37 4.18
C THR A 497 -19.11 0.07 5.65
N ALA A 498 -17.87 0.33 6.13
CA ALA A 498 -17.52 0.13 7.53
C ALA A 498 -18.37 0.97 8.48
N ALA A 499 -18.64 2.24 8.14
CA ALA A 499 -19.52 3.10 8.90
C ALA A 499 -20.96 2.56 8.95
N ALA A 500 -21.51 2.14 7.81
CA ALA A 500 -22.88 1.61 7.75
C ALA A 500 -23.03 0.31 8.56
N VAL A 501 -22.06 -0.62 8.43
CA VAL A 501 -22.05 -1.89 9.18
C VAL A 501 -21.85 -1.66 10.68
N PHE A 502 -20.97 -0.72 11.05
CA PHE A 502 -20.78 -0.35 12.47
C PHE A 502 -22.07 0.22 13.08
N LEU A 503 -22.78 1.10 12.38
CA LEU A 503 -24.04 1.66 12.85
C LEU A 503 -25.12 0.58 13.04
N ALA A 504 -25.17 -0.43 12.17
CA ALA A 504 -26.04 -1.60 12.34
C ALA A 504 -25.65 -2.44 13.57
N ALA A 505 -24.34 -2.64 13.76
CA ALA A 505 -23.80 -3.34 14.92
C ALA A 505 -24.09 -2.60 16.23
N GLU A 506 -23.90 -1.29 16.25
CA GLU A 506 -24.19 -0.41 17.39
C GLU A 506 -25.66 -0.51 17.81
N ALA A 507 -26.59 -0.43 16.86
CA ALA A 507 -28.01 -0.58 17.15
C ALA A 507 -28.32 -1.95 17.78
N LYS A 508 -27.71 -3.04 17.27
CA LYS A 508 -27.86 -4.39 17.82
C LYS A 508 -27.30 -4.49 19.25
N TRP A 509 -26.09 -3.94 19.50
CA TRP A 509 -25.48 -3.97 20.83
C TRP A 509 -26.25 -3.11 21.82
N ARG A 510 -26.72 -1.94 21.41
CA ARG A 510 -27.56 -1.05 22.23
C ARG A 510 -28.86 -1.71 22.64
N ALA A 511 -29.51 -2.47 21.75
CA ALA A 511 -30.71 -3.26 22.10
C ALA A 511 -30.41 -4.34 23.17
N GLN A 512 -29.15 -4.75 23.32
CA GLN A 512 -28.67 -5.65 24.37
C GLN A 512 -28.17 -4.91 25.63
N GLY A 513 -28.28 -3.57 25.68
CA GLY A 513 -27.79 -2.75 26.78
C GLY A 513 -26.27 -2.52 26.75
N LEU A 514 -25.61 -2.74 25.60
CA LEU A 514 -24.17 -2.63 25.47
C LEU A 514 -23.78 -1.38 24.64
N THR A 515 -22.68 -0.78 25.01
CA THR A 515 -21.93 0.15 24.17
C THR A 515 -20.94 -0.64 23.29
N ALA A 516 -20.35 -0.02 22.25
CA ALA A 516 -19.28 -0.66 21.48
C ALA A 516 -18.06 -0.99 22.37
N TYR A 517 -17.73 -0.09 23.28
CA TYR A 517 -16.66 -0.32 24.27
C TYR A 517 -16.99 -1.50 25.20
N ALA A 518 -18.24 -1.59 25.70
CA ALA A 518 -18.65 -2.74 26.53
C ALA A 518 -18.61 -4.06 25.74
N LYS A 519 -19.02 -4.06 24.45
CA LYS A 519 -18.89 -5.23 23.60
C LYS A 519 -17.42 -5.64 23.41
N LEU A 520 -16.52 -4.69 23.25
CA LEU A 520 -15.08 -4.95 23.15
C LEU A 520 -14.56 -5.60 24.44
N GLN A 521 -14.99 -5.13 25.62
CA GLN A 521 -14.61 -5.74 26.91
C GLN A 521 -15.13 -7.20 27.04
N GLN A 522 -16.32 -7.49 26.50
CA GLN A 522 -16.82 -8.88 26.44
C GLN A 522 -15.91 -9.75 25.56
N LEU A 523 -15.48 -9.24 24.38
CA LEU A 523 -14.57 -9.97 23.49
C LEU A 523 -13.20 -10.19 24.15
N PHE A 524 -12.69 -9.22 24.91
CA PHE A 524 -11.47 -9.40 25.69
C PHE A 524 -11.63 -10.47 26.79
N GLY A 525 -12.79 -10.53 27.43
CA GLY A 525 -13.11 -11.59 28.39
C GLY A 525 -13.14 -13.00 27.78
N GLU A 526 -13.54 -13.10 26.49
CA GLU A 526 -13.64 -14.39 25.78
C GLU A 526 -12.30 -14.82 25.16
N PHE A 527 -11.51 -13.88 24.58
CA PHE A 527 -10.33 -14.19 23.77
C PHE A 527 -9.01 -13.74 24.40
N GLY A 528 -9.04 -13.18 25.61
CA GLY A 528 -7.91 -12.55 26.28
C GLY A 528 -7.82 -11.05 25.99
N HIS A 529 -7.20 -10.29 26.90
CA HIS A 529 -7.00 -8.86 26.72
C HIS A 529 -5.84 -8.62 25.76
N HIS A 530 -6.17 -8.13 24.56
CA HIS A 530 -5.21 -7.78 23.52
C HIS A 530 -4.86 -6.29 23.62
N GLU A 531 -3.61 -5.99 23.97
CA GLU A 531 -3.08 -4.64 24.05
C GLU A 531 -2.04 -4.41 22.98
N THR A 532 -2.04 -3.24 22.35
CA THR A 532 -1.09 -2.89 21.29
C THR A 532 -0.35 -1.59 21.57
N LEU A 533 0.90 -1.51 21.14
CA LEU A 533 1.75 -0.33 21.17
C LEU A 533 2.45 -0.21 19.81
N ASN A 534 1.93 0.67 18.96
CA ASN A 534 2.42 0.86 17.60
C ASN A 534 2.99 2.27 17.44
N ASN A 535 4.20 2.37 16.90
CA ASN A 535 4.84 3.65 16.61
C ASN A 535 6.04 3.43 15.67
N TYR A 536 6.99 4.38 15.62
CA TYR A 536 8.17 4.28 14.77
C TYR A 536 9.40 4.95 15.39
N PHE A 537 10.57 4.46 15.00
CA PHE A 537 11.85 5.14 15.17
C PHE A 537 12.16 5.94 13.90
N ARG A 538 12.58 7.20 14.05
CA ARG A 538 13.05 8.03 12.95
C ARG A 538 14.52 7.73 12.70
N SER A 539 14.85 7.36 11.48
CA SER A 539 16.22 7.15 11.04
C SER A 539 16.76 8.44 10.39
N PRO A 540 17.89 8.97 10.81
CA PRO A 540 18.53 10.12 10.17
C PRO A 540 18.90 9.86 8.69
N ASN A 541 19.14 8.59 8.32
CA ASN A 541 19.42 8.19 6.94
C ASN A 541 19.03 6.71 6.71
N PRO A 542 18.84 6.27 5.45
CA PRO A 542 18.47 4.89 5.12
C PRO A 542 19.51 3.83 5.56
N GLN A 543 20.80 4.19 5.60
CA GLN A 543 21.88 3.28 5.97
C GLN A 543 21.72 2.78 7.42
N LEU A 544 21.25 3.64 8.34
CA LEU A 544 21.03 3.23 9.73
C LEU A 544 19.90 2.20 9.85
N THR A 545 18.89 2.24 8.99
CA THR A 545 17.88 1.18 8.93
C THR A 545 18.52 -0.17 8.60
N SER A 546 19.37 -0.23 7.58
CA SER A 546 20.09 -1.46 7.22
C SER A 546 21.02 -1.93 8.34
N THR A 547 21.74 -1.00 8.98
CA THR A 547 22.63 -1.30 10.13
C THR A 547 21.85 -1.91 11.30
N LEU A 548 20.66 -1.37 11.61
CA LEU A 548 19.81 -1.90 12.68
C LEU A 548 19.42 -3.36 12.39
N PHE A 549 18.89 -3.64 11.21
CA PHE A 549 18.43 -4.98 10.85
C PHE A 549 19.59 -6.00 10.76
N GLN A 550 20.75 -5.59 10.25
CA GLN A 550 21.96 -6.42 10.29
C GLN A 550 22.41 -6.73 11.71
N GLY A 551 22.39 -5.71 12.60
CA GLY A 551 22.70 -5.90 14.01
C GLY A 551 21.73 -6.86 14.70
N ILE A 552 20.44 -6.77 14.41
CA ILE A 552 19.41 -7.69 14.92
C ILE A 552 19.71 -9.13 14.48
N ARG A 553 19.91 -9.37 13.18
CA ARG A 553 20.22 -10.70 12.62
C ARG A 553 21.49 -11.32 13.20
N GLY A 554 22.52 -10.50 13.40
CA GLY A 554 23.79 -10.92 14.01
C GLY A 554 23.79 -11.01 15.53
N SER A 555 22.65 -10.73 16.19
CA SER A 555 22.61 -10.70 17.65
C SER A 555 22.69 -12.13 18.25
N PRO A 556 23.54 -12.37 19.27
CA PRO A 556 23.62 -13.68 19.95
C PRO A 556 22.30 -14.11 20.58
N GLY A 557 21.43 -13.16 20.91
CA GLY A 557 20.12 -13.42 21.48
C GLY A 557 19.21 -14.24 20.56
N LEU A 558 19.19 -13.92 19.24
CA LEU A 558 18.40 -14.70 18.26
C LEU A 558 18.92 -16.13 18.12
N ALA A 559 20.24 -16.30 18.02
CA ALA A 559 20.85 -17.62 17.94
C ALA A 559 20.53 -18.49 19.16
N ASN A 560 20.37 -17.88 20.34
CA ASN A 560 20.03 -18.55 21.60
C ASN A 560 18.52 -18.54 21.92
N MET A 561 17.68 -18.06 21.01
CA MET A 561 16.24 -17.89 21.21
C MET A 561 15.91 -17.08 22.50
N GLN A 562 16.71 -16.04 22.76
CA GLN A 562 16.59 -15.14 23.91
C GLN A 562 16.58 -13.67 23.44
N PHE A 563 15.67 -12.87 24.00
CA PHE A 563 15.57 -11.44 23.72
C PHE A 563 15.35 -10.68 25.04
N GLY A 564 16.41 -10.06 25.54
CA GLY A 564 16.43 -9.48 26.88
C GLY A 564 15.98 -10.51 27.92
N ARG A 565 14.91 -10.21 28.64
CA ARG A 565 14.29 -11.13 29.61
C ARG A 565 13.35 -12.18 29.00
N PHE A 566 12.95 -11.99 27.73
CA PHE A 566 11.98 -12.84 27.07
C PHE A 566 12.63 -14.05 26.42
N LYS A 567 11.95 -15.20 26.49
CA LYS A 567 12.26 -16.34 25.64
C LYS A 567 11.61 -16.15 24.27
N VAL A 568 12.39 -16.30 23.20
CA VAL A 568 11.86 -16.28 21.83
C VAL A 568 11.25 -17.66 21.53
N LEU A 569 9.96 -17.68 21.23
CA LEU A 569 9.22 -18.90 20.88
C LEU A 569 9.28 -19.18 19.38
N ARG A 570 9.24 -18.11 18.58
CA ARG A 570 9.31 -18.11 17.12
C ARG A 570 9.87 -16.78 16.63
N TRP A 571 10.63 -16.79 15.54
CA TRP A 571 10.94 -15.58 14.81
C TRP A 571 10.89 -15.82 13.31
N ARG A 572 10.49 -14.80 12.57
CA ARG A 572 10.32 -14.82 11.12
C ARG A 572 10.97 -13.59 10.53
N ASP A 573 11.79 -13.77 9.51
CA ASP A 573 12.43 -12.72 8.72
C ASP A 573 11.99 -12.82 7.26
N LEU A 574 11.12 -11.92 6.83
CA LEU A 574 10.59 -11.91 5.47
C LEU A 574 11.55 -11.31 4.45
N THR A 575 12.61 -10.62 4.91
CA THR A 575 13.69 -10.14 4.04
C THR A 575 14.56 -11.30 3.59
N GLU A 576 15.00 -12.13 4.55
CA GLU A 576 15.89 -13.28 4.31
C GLU A 576 15.12 -14.56 3.92
N GLY A 577 13.79 -14.56 4.06
CA GLY A 577 12.97 -15.74 3.79
C GLY A 577 13.14 -16.85 4.84
N TYR A 578 13.19 -16.48 6.13
CA TYR A 578 13.38 -17.42 7.24
C TYR A 578 12.18 -17.42 8.19
N ASP A 579 11.79 -18.60 8.65
CA ASP A 579 10.82 -18.80 9.75
C ASP A 579 11.23 -19.99 10.61
N SER A 580 11.45 -19.75 11.90
CA SER A 580 11.91 -20.78 12.83
C SER A 580 10.83 -21.83 13.20
N SER A 581 9.58 -21.63 12.82
CA SER A 581 8.46 -22.53 13.14
C SER A 581 8.13 -23.54 12.05
N THR A 582 8.66 -23.34 10.83
CA THR A 582 8.40 -24.22 9.70
C THR A 582 9.49 -25.30 9.56
N PRO A 583 9.15 -26.50 9.09
CA PRO A 583 10.12 -27.60 8.98
C PRO A 583 11.29 -27.32 8.05
N ASP A 584 11.07 -26.50 6.99
CA ASP A 584 12.09 -26.12 6.01
C ASP A 584 12.66 -24.71 6.28
N ASN A 585 12.31 -24.10 7.39
CA ASN A 585 12.65 -22.74 7.80
C ASN A 585 12.21 -21.65 6.80
N LYS A 586 11.22 -21.93 5.92
CA LYS A 586 10.67 -20.93 4.99
C LYS A 586 9.36 -20.37 5.49
N PRO A 587 9.13 -19.06 5.37
CA PRO A 587 7.87 -18.45 5.78
C PRO A 587 6.74 -18.81 4.81
N ASP A 588 5.53 -18.93 5.34
CA ASP A 588 4.29 -19.06 4.55
C ASP A 588 3.92 -17.76 3.81
N LEU A 589 4.43 -16.61 4.29
CA LEU A 589 4.24 -15.31 3.66
C LEU A 589 5.31 -15.06 2.58
N PRO A 590 4.96 -14.27 1.54
CA PRO A 590 5.91 -13.92 0.50
C PRO A 590 7.16 -13.24 1.03
N GLN A 591 8.33 -13.70 0.56
CA GLN A 591 9.61 -13.05 0.81
C GLN A 591 9.71 -11.74 0.02
N ASP A 592 10.25 -10.70 0.65
CA ASP A 592 10.56 -9.42 0.01
C ASP A 592 11.96 -8.92 0.42
N PRO A 593 13.01 -9.24 -0.35
CA PRO A 593 14.38 -8.83 -0.05
C PRO A 593 14.58 -7.30 -0.08
N THR A 594 13.66 -6.56 -0.69
CA THR A 594 13.72 -5.10 -0.79
C THR A 594 13.18 -4.37 0.44
N SER A 595 12.45 -5.09 1.30
CA SER A 595 11.80 -4.54 2.48
C SER A 595 12.28 -5.24 3.76
N GLN A 596 12.80 -4.47 4.70
CA GLN A 596 13.24 -5.03 5.99
C GLN A 596 12.02 -5.35 6.86
N MET A 597 11.88 -6.64 7.27
CA MET A 597 10.76 -7.04 8.13
C MET A 597 11.09 -8.28 8.97
N ILE A 598 11.10 -8.12 10.30
CA ILE A 598 11.30 -9.19 11.28
C ILE A 598 10.11 -9.21 12.24
N THR A 599 9.55 -10.39 12.49
CA THR A 599 8.48 -10.62 13.48
C THR A 599 8.97 -11.63 14.50
N MET A 600 8.68 -11.40 15.80
CA MET A 600 8.98 -12.32 16.89
C MET A 600 7.74 -12.61 17.73
N TRP A 601 7.67 -13.84 18.19
CA TRP A 601 6.72 -14.30 19.21
C TRP A 601 7.53 -14.68 20.45
N LEU A 602 7.17 -14.06 21.56
CA LEU A 602 7.87 -14.20 22.84
C LEU A 602 6.98 -14.92 23.85
N ASP A 603 7.58 -15.42 24.91
CA ASP A 603 6.82 -15.85 26.09
C ASP A 603 6.02 -14.69 26.71
N GLY A 604 5.01 -14.99 27.53
CA GLY A 604 4.10 -13.97 28.07
C GLY A 604 3.12 -13.39 27.06
N GLY A 605 2.88 -14.09 25.92
CA GLY A 605 1.86 -13.70 24.93
C GLY A 605 2.23 -12.49 24.08
N VAL A 606 3.50 -12.10 24.03
CA VAL A 606 3.98 -10.95 23.26
C VAL A 606 4.30 -11.35 21.82
N ARG A 607 3.82 -10.55 20.86
CA ARG A 607 4.24 -10.58 19.47
C ARG A 607 4.68 -9.18 19.06
N PHE A 608 5.77 -9.05 18.35
CA PHE A 608 6.12 -7.78 17.75
C PHE A 608 6.68 -7.93 16.34
N THR A 609 6.47 -6.91 15.53
CA THR A 609 7.02 -6.78 14.18
C THR A 609 7.81 -5.49 14.07
N PHE A 610 9.02 -5.59 13.54
CA PHE A 610 9.88 -4.50 13.12
C PHE A 610 9.89 -4.42 11.60
N ARG A 611 9.62 -3.23 11.05
CA ARG A 611 9.56 -3.04 9.61
C ARG A 611 10.20 -1.72 9.17
N GLY A 612 11.12 -1.79 8.22
CA GLY A 612 11.61 -0.60 7.52
C GLY A 612 10.49 0.02 6.66
N SER A 613 10.39 1.34 6.63
CA SER A 613 9.51 2.03 5.69
C SER A 613 10.20 2.12 4.33
N GLY A 614 9.51 1.72 3.26
CA GLY A 614 10.03 1.84 1.88
C GLY A 614 10.01 3.28 1.34
N THR A 615 9.26 4.19 1.98
CA THR A 615 9.04 5.56 1.47
C THR A 615 9.56 6.66 2.38
N GLU A 616 9.84 6.35 3.64
CA GLU A 616 10.25 7.32 4.65
C GLU A 616 11.44 6.77 5.47
N PRO A 617 12.34 7.62 5.98
CA PRO A 617 13.43 7.18 6.84
C PRO A 617 12.93 6.83 8.25
N LYS A 618 12.12 5.78 8.34
CA LYS A 618 11.47 5.31 9.56
C LYS A 618 11.55 3.79 9.68
N VAL A 619 11.68 3.31 10.91
CA VAL A 619 11.49 1.91 11.27
C VAL A 619 10.24 1.82 12.14
N LYS A 620 9.17 1.25 11.62
CA LYS A 620 7.93 1.04 12.35
C LYS A 620 8.06 -0.18 13.25
N PHE A 621 7.43 -0.10 14.40
CA PHE A 621 7.25 -1.25 15.28
C PHE A 621 5.77 -1.41 15.63
N TYR A 622 5.37 -2.66 15.72
CA TYR A 622 4.03 -3.11 16.08
C TYR A 622 4.20 -4.15 17.18
N ILE A 623 3.80 -3.80 18.39
CA ILE A 623 3.91 -4.68 19.55
C ILE A 623 2.50 -5.00 20.00
N GLU A 624 2.20 -6.27 20.19
CA GLU A 624 0.95 -6.76 20.76
C GLU A 624 1.27 -7.70 21.91
N SER A 625 0.49 -7.63 22.96
CA SER A 625 0.45 -8.64 24.01
C SER A 625 -0.99 -9.14 24.20
N CYS A 626 -1.11 -10.42 24.51
CA CYS A 626 -2.37 -11.00 24.96
C CYS A 626 -2.19 -11.53 26.40
N GLY A 627 -2.83 -10.86 27.34
CA GLY A 627 -2.82 -11.19 28.76
C GLY A 627 -4.18 -11.65 29.28
N ASP A 628 -4.20 -12.19 30.49
CA ASP A 628 -5.42 -12.55 31.21
C ASP A 628 -6.10 -11.29 31.79
N SER A 629 -5.36 -10.22 32.02
CA SER A 629 -5.84 -8.92 32.46
C SER A 629 -5.30 -7.79 31.57
N ARG A 630 -5.97 -6.61 31.65
CA ARG A 630 -5.51 -5.39 30.99
C ARG A 630 -4.13 -4.98 31.50
N GLU A 631 -3.95 -5.02 32.81
CA GLU A 631 -2.71 -4.62 33.49
C GLU A 631 -1.52 -5.47 33.04
N ASP A 632 -1.70 -6.78 32.93
CA ASP A 632 -0.66 -7.71 32.46
C ASP A 632 -0.30 -7.43 31.00
N ALA A 633 -1.31 -7.22 30.14
CA ALA A 633 -1.12 -6.95 28.74
C ALA A 633 -0.40 -5.60 28.51
N VAL A 634 -0.84 -4.51 29.17
CA VAL A 634 -0.19 -3.19 29.14
C VAL A 634 1.27 -3.29 29.59
N LYS A 635 1.51 -3.96 30.73
CA LYS A 635 2.86 -4.15 31.24
C LYS A 635 3.75 -4.88 30.24
N ALA A 636 3.23 -5.94 29.60
CA ALA A 636 4.01 -6.75 28.67
C ALA A 636 4.40 -5.99 27.40
N VAL A 637 3.50 -5.16 26.81
CA VAL A 637 3.86 -4.34 25.64
C VAL A 637 4.88 -3.25 25.99
N CYS A 638 4.76 -2.64 27.19
CA CYS A 638 5.72 -1.64 27.66
C CYS A 638 7.10 -2.25 27.88
N ASP A 639 7.17 -3.40 28.54
CA ASP A 639 8.42 -4.13 28.80
C ASP A 639 9.08 -4.59 27.49
N ALA A 640 8.29 -5.04 26.52
CA ALA A 640 8.79 -5.42 25.19
C ALA A 640 9.38 -4.20 24.45
N PHE A 641 8.69 -3.05 24.46
CA PHE A 641 9.21 -1.82 23.85
C PHE A 641 10.54 -1.39 24.50
N LEU A 642 10.62 -1.38 25.82
CA LEU A 642 11.86 -1.02 26.54
C LEU A 642 13.01 -1.96 26.16
N THR A 643 12.73 -3.27 26.08
CA THR A 643 13.73 -4.27 25.65
C THR A 643 14.19 -4.03 24.20
N ILE A 644 13.27 -3.73 23.27
CA ILE A 644 13.59 -3.37 21.88
C ILE A 644 14.50 -2.14 21.84
N ARG A 645 14.14 -1.11 22.59
CA ARG A 645 14.93 0.12 22.69
C ARG A 645 16.36 -0.16 23.15
N GLU A 646 16.51 -0.89 24.25
CA GLU A 646 17.81 -1.15 24.89
C GLU A 646 18.67 -2.12 24.10
N GLU A 647 18.13 -3.28 23.76
CA GLU A 647 18.91 -4.36 23.14
C GLU A 647 19.23 -4.11 21.66
N TRP A 648 18.41 -3.32 20.96
CA TRP A 648 18.59 -3.11 19.53
C TRP A 648 18.87 -1.65 19.17
N VAL A 649 17.93 -0.73 19.46
CA VAL A 649 18.02 0.63 18.94
C VAL A 649 19.18 1.39 19.55
N GLN A 650 19.30 1.38 20.88
CA GLN A 650 20.43 2.04 21.57
C GLN A 650 21.77 1.35 21.29
N ARG A 651 21.75 0.03 21.12
CA ARG A 651 22.96 -0.75 20.88
C ARG A 651 23.51 -0.60 19.47
N PHE A 652 22.65 -0.66 18.45
CA PHE A 652 23.09 -0.68 17.04
C PHE A 652 22.96 0.67 16.34
N THR A 653 22.00 1.51 16.74
CA THR A 653 21.67 2.76 16.08
C THR A 653 21.24 3.85 17.07
N PRO A 654 22.14 4.26 18.02
CA PRO A 654 21.79 5.19 19.10
C PRO A 654 21.36 6.59 18.63
N SER A 655 21.60 6.94 17.38
CA SER A 655 21.16 8.21 16.79
C SER A 655 19.72 8.20 16.25
N MET A 656 19.04 7.05 16.24
CA MET A 656 17.61 7.02 15.94
C MET A 656 16.81 7.67 17.06
N THR A 657 15.77 8.42 16.66
CA THR A 657 14.89 9.13 17.60
C THR A 657 13.49 8.52 17.60
N TYR A 658 12.77 8.68 18.70
CA TYR A 658 11.41 8.20 18.88
C TYR A 658 10.62 9.17 19.77
N SER A 659 9.29 9.01 19.85
CA SER A 659 8.47 9.81 20.76
C SER A 659 8.79 9.45 22.21
N LYS A 660 8.97 10.45 23.04
CA LYS A 660 9.16 10.28 24.49
C LYS A 660 7.87 9.88 25.22
N GLN A 661 6.74 10.06 24.57
CA GLN A 661 5.43 9.60 25.05
C GLN A 661 4.82 8.68 23.99
N LEU A 662 4.49 7.48 24.38
CA LEU A 662 3.85 6.48 23.56
C LEU A 662 2.52 6.10 24.21
N SER A 663 1.47 5.94 23.43
CA SER A 663 0.15 5.55 23.92
C SER A 663 -0.14 4.11 23.50
N THR A 664 -0.59 3.31 24.44
CA THR A 664 -1.13 1.98 24.17
C THR A 664 -2.54 2.08 23.59
N SER A 665 -3.08 0.97 23.07
CA SER A 665 -4.44 0.93 22.52
C SER A 665 -5.53 1.20 23.57
N SER A 666 -5.27 0.95 24.83
CA SER A 666 -6.17 1.30 25.96
C SER A 666 -6.00 2.74 26.45
N GLY A 667 -5.09 3.52 25.84
CA GLY A 667 -4.83 4.91 26.19
C GLY A 667 -3.88 5.12 27.38
N ASP A 668 -3.17 4.07 27.84
CA ASP A 668 -2.11 4.21 28.82
C ASP A 668 -0.88 4.87 28.18
N ILE A 669 -0.26 5.80 28.90
CA ILE A 669 0.89 6.55 28.42
C ILE A 669 2.18 5.97 29.02
N LEU A 670 3.04 5.47 28.15
CA LEU A 670 4.41 5.12 28.47
C LEU A 670 5.30 6.36 28.27
N ASN A 671 5.84 6.88 29.38
CA ASN A 671 6.87 7.91 29.34
C ASN A 671 8.23 7.23 29.21
N VAL A 672 8.97 7.58 28.17
CA VAL A 672 10.29 7.01 27.86
C VAL A 672 11.34 8.10 28.04
N GLU A 673 12.19 7.97 29.05
CA GLU A 673 13.29 8.90 29.36
C GLU A 673 14.43 8.84 28.33
#